data_64226311c2c87939366a694f867a3638
#
_entry.id   64226311c2c87939366a694f867a3638
#
_cell.length_a   1.000
_cell.length_b   1.000
_cell.length_c   1.000
_cell.angle_alpha   90.00
_cell.angle_beta   90.00
_cell.angle_gamma   90.00
#
_symmetry.space_group_name_H-M   'P 1'
#
loop_
_entity.id
_entity.type
_entity.pdbx_description
1 polymer ?
#
loop_
_entity_poly.entity_id
_entity_poly.type
_entity_poly.pdbx_seq_one_letter_code
_entity_poly.pdbx_strand_id
1 'polypeptide(L)'
;MIELKNIVKKFKVGDGEIEILHGINLNIKKGEFIAIIGQSGSGKSTLMNILGCLDSPSYGEYLLENENISKFNSDELANLRRNKFGFIFQRYNLLASMNALENVALPSVYAGVSKKDRQSRAHEILTSLELDDKSLSLPNKLSGGQQQRVSIARALMNGGEIILADEPTGALDSKSGLMVMDILLNLHKQGHTIIIVTHDPKIAKYANRIIEIKDGHIIKDESKKDEIYTLKRPKPQQKSSFIYYKDQLIESFKMSVSAMLAHKLRSLLTMLGIIIGIAAVVSMVALGKGSQEQILASIRKIGTNTIDIMPGQSFGDMHSGRVKTLVISDAQMLANQSFLESVTPNTSTSGTITYQNTSLTASLRGGGSGTFDVNGLKLEQGRTYDDEEVRDSASVVVIDQNTKNSLFPHENPVGQTILFNKKPLKIIGVLKKDDFTFGDASALRIYAPYTTVINKITGDRHINSITARVKESVNAQIAEKSITELLTIKHGKKDFFTRNSDSVKQTVESTISTMRILISSIAVISLIVGGIGVMNIMLVSVTERTKEIGIKMAIGARQGNILQQFLIEAILLCVIGGAIGVATAYGIGYICNNILSGFKMIFSNESIIVAITTSMVIGVVFGYMPAKNASKLNPIDALSRE
;
A
#
# COMPACT_ATOMS: atom_id res chain seq x y z
N MET A 1 28.58 30.18 -33.99
CA MET A 1 27.79 29.73 -32.82
C MET A 1 27.20 28.33 -33.06
N ILE A 2 26.48 28.12 -34.15
CA ILE A 2 25.97 26.83 -34.60
C ILE A 2 26.63 26.48 -35.91
N GLU A 3 27.18 25.27 -36.05
CA GLU A 3 27.73 24.78 -37.31
C GLU A 3 27.24 23.34 -37.55
N LEU A 4 26.54 23.15 -38.66
CA LEU A 4 26.07 21.86 -39.14
C LEU A 4 26.93 21.44 -40.33
N LYS A 5 27.50 20.21 -40.26
CA LYS A 5 28.33 19.62 -41.29
C LYS A 5 27.72 18.31 -41.78
N ASN A 6 27.27 18.33 -43.02
CA ASN A 6 26.71 17.16 -43.72
C ASN A 6 25.62 16.44 -42.95
N ILE A 7 24.66 17.16 -42.36
CA ILE A 7 23.58 16.62 -41.53
C ILE A 7 22.58 15.85 -42.40
N VAL A 8 22.44 14.57 -42.10
CA VAL A 8 21.44 13.67 -42.68
C VAL A 8 20.48 13.20 -41.61
N LYS A 9 19.19 13.21 -41.93
CA LYS A 9 18.18 12.64 -41.04
C LYS A 9 17.32 11.63 -41.76
N LYS A 10 17.25 10.41 -41.20
CA LYS A 10 16.41 9.30 -41.65
C LYS A 10 15.38 8.93 -40.61
N PHE A 11 14.21 8.58 -41.06
CA PHE A 11 13.15 8.02 -40.21
C PHE A 11 12.78 6.63 -40.69
N LYS A 12 12.53 5.72 -39.77
CA LYS A 12 12.03 4.36 -40.05
C LYS A 12 10.54 4.41 -40.37
N VAL A 13 10.14 3.89 -41.53
CA VAL A 13 8.75 3.77 -41.93
C VAL A 13 8.49 2.34 -42.42
N GLY A 14 7.83 1.54 -41.58
CA GLY A 14 7.70 0.10 -41.81
C GLY A 14 9.07 -0.58 -41.82
N ASP A 15 9.36 -1.37 -42.86
CA ASP A 15 10.65 -2.05 -43.05
C ASP A 15 11.70 -1.21 -43.78
N GLY A 16 11.39 0.03 -44.18
CA GLY A 16 12.26 0.95 -44.94
C GLY A 16 12.69 2.17 -44.11
N GLU A 17 13.64 2.93 -44.68
CA GLU A 17 14.08 4.22 -44.15
C GLU A 17 13.78 5.31 -45.19
N ILE A 18 13.21 6.41 -44.72
CA ILE A 18 13.01 7.60 -45.56
C ILE A 18 13.99 8.67 -45.08
N GLU A 19 14.80 9.18 -46.00
CA GLU A 19 15.69 10.30 -45.76
C GLU A 19 14.95 11.62 -45.95
N ILE A 20 14.96 12.51 -44.96
CA ILE A 20 14.25 13.79 -44.95
C ILE A 20 15.22 14.98 -45.14
N LEU A 21 16.43 14.84 -44.59
CA LEU A 21 17.48 15.85 -44.77
C LEU A 21 18.68 15.21 -45.46
N HIS A 22 19.16 15.84 -46.51
CA HIS A 22 20.14 15.31 -47.42
C HIS A 22 21.44 16.12 -47.37
N GLY A 23 22.27 15.90 -46.31
CA GLY A 23 23.61 16.52 -46.21
C GLY A 23 23.56 18.05 -46.00
N ILE A 24 22.77 18.52 -45.05
CA ILE A 24 22.65 19.96 -44.74
C ILE A 24 23.97 20.51 -44.18
N ASN A 25 24.47 21.58 -44.80
CA ASN A 25 25.57 22.39 -44.29
C ASN A 25 25.05 23.77 -43.96
N LEU A 26 25.22 24.24 -42.72
CA LEU A 26 24.69 25.52 -42.27
C LEU A 26 25.57 26.08 -41.15
N ASN A 27 25.92 27.36 -41.24
CA ASN A 27 26.62 28.09 -40.18
C ASN A 27 25.80 29.29 -39.73
N ILE A 28 25.51 29.37 -38.41
CA ILE A 28 24.75 30.47 -37.82
C ILE A 28 25.64 31.19 -36.81
N LYS A 29 25.78 32.49 -36.99
CA LYS A 29 26.54 33.36 -36.11
C LYS A 29 25.69 33.77 -34.89
N LYS A 30 26.34 34.16 -33.81
CA LYS A 30 25.66 34.70 -32.63
C LYS A 30 24.99 36.03 -32.93
N GLY A 31 23.72 36.20 -32.49
CA GLY A 31 22.97 37.45 -32.73
C GLY A 31 22.40 37.59 -34.15
N GLU A 32 22.39 36.54 -34.99
CA GLU A 32 21.69 36.54 -36.26
C GLU A 32 20.19 36.41 -36.12
N PHE A 33 19.44 37.02 -37.04
CA PHE A 33 17.99 36.79 -37.18
C PHE A 33 17.74 36.11 -38.55
N ILE A 34 17.37 34.83 -38.50
CA ILE A 34 17.26 33.95 -39.64
C ILE A 34 15.82 33.49 -39.84
N ALA A 35 15.34 33.48 -41.06
CA ALA A 35 14.11 32.83 -41.47
C ALA A 35 14.40 31.61 -42.34
N ILE A 36 13.90 30.46 -41.95
CA ILE A 36 13.93 29.20 -42.71
C ILE A 36 12.56 29.07 -43.41
N ILE A 37 12.57 29.10 -44.75
CA ILE A 37 11.35 29.03 -45.57
C ILE A 37 11.36 27.78 -46.46
N GLY A 38 10.19 27.40 -46.98
CA GLY A 38 10.01 26.27 -47.90
C GLY A 38 8.60 25.71 -47.86
N GLN A 39 8.28 24.84 -48.78
CA GLN A 39 6.95 24.20 -48.85
C GLN A 39 6.70 23.25 -47.68
N SER A 40 5.44 22.89 -47.46
CA SER A 40 5.10 21.84 -46.47
C SER A 40 5.80 20.52 -46.85
N GLY A 41 6.36 19.82 -45.87
CA GLY A 41 7.10 18.57 -46.10
C GLY A 41 8.56 18.72 -46.55
N SER A 42 9.07 19.97 -46.79
CA SER A 42 10.45 20.18 -47.24
C SER A 42 11.57 19.89 -46.22
N GLY A 43 11.25 19.51 -45.00
CA GLY A 43 12.23 19.21 -43.92
C GLY A 43 12.49 20.35 -42.95
N LYS A 44 11.80 21.48 -43.01
CA LYS A 44 11.98 22.66 -42.12
C LYS A 44 11.87 22.33 -40.63
N SER A 45 10.75 21.72 -40.24
CA SER A 45 10.53 21.36 -38.84
C SER A 45 11.50 20.29 -38.35
N THR A 46 11.94 19.37 -39.23
CA THR A 46 12.98 18.40 -38.94
C THR A 46 14.32 19.08 -38.67
N LEU A 47 14.71 20.05 -39.51
CA LEU A 47 15.92 20.83 -39.28
C LEU A 47 15.83 21.65 -37.98
N MET A 48 14.69 22.29 -37.73
CA MET A 48 14.49 23.03 -36.49
C MET A 48 14.58 22.16 -35.24
N ASN A 49 14.04 20.94 -35.29
CA ASN A 49 14.12 19.97 -34.19
C ASN A 49 15.57 19.56 -33.91
N ILE A 50 16.40 19.38 -34.95
CA ILE A 50 17.83 19.11 -34.81
C ILE A 50 18.54 20.34 -34.23
N LEU A 51 18.32 21.52 -34.78
CA LEU A 51 18.90 22.77 -34.27
C LEU A 51 18.58 22.99 -32.80
N GLY A 52 17.37 22.65 -32.37
CA GLY A 52 16.90 22.79 -30.99
C GLY A 52 17.27 21.61 -30.07
N CYS A 53 18.06 20.65 -30.51
CA CYS A 53 18.40 19.45 -29.72
C CYS A 53 17.16 18.65 -29.25
N LEU A 54 16.03 18.76 -29.95
CA LEU A 54 14.85 17.93 -29.74
C LEU A 54 15.03 16.56 -30.40
N ASP A 55 15.81 16.53 -31.50
CA ASP A 55 16.20 15.33 -32.23
C ASP A 55 17.72 15.32 -32.45
N SER A 56 18.24 14.17 -32.80
CA SER A 56 19.66 14.00 -33.17
C SER A 56 19.76 13.67 -34.68
N PRO A 57 20.79 14.12 -35.37
CA PRO A 57 21.03 13.73 -36.74
C PRO A 57 21.33 12.24 -36.86
N SER A 58 20.97 11.60 -37.98
CA SER A 58 21.35 10.22 -38.27
C SER A 58 22.83 10.12 -38.66
N TYR A 59 23.32 11.10 -39.40
CA TYR A 59 24.74 11.25 -39.83
C TYR A 59 25.11 12.74 -39.87
N GLY A 60 26.41 13.01 -39.80
CA GLY A 60 26.97 14.36 -39.84
C GLY A 60 27.38 14.85 -38.44
N GLU A 61 27.88 16.07 -38.37
CA GLU A 61 28.35 16.70 -37.14
C GLU A 61 27.56 17.96 -36.85
N TYR A 62 27.12 18.10 -35.60
CA TYR A 62 26.51 19.31 -35.08
C TYR A 62 27.42 19.91 -34.01
N LEU A 63 28.02 21.06 -34.33
CA LEU A 63 28.85 21.81 -33.39
C LEU A 63 28.07 23.01 -32.82
N LEU A 64 27.99 23.10 -31.50
CA LEU A 64 27.46 24.25 -30.77
C LEU A 64 28.59 24.89 -29.97
N GLU A 65 28.95 26.16 -30.25
CA GLU A 65 30.10 26.83 -29.62
C GLU A 65 31.40 26.02 -29.69
N ASN A 66 31.67 25.38 -30.82
CA ASN A 66 32.79 24.50 -31.14
C ASN A 66 32.80 23.14 -30.42
N GLU A 67 31.74 22.81 -29.67
CA GLU A 67 31.58 21.49 -29.04
C GLU A 67 30.67 20.62 -29.92
N ASN A 68 31.12 19.40 -30.24
CA ASN A 68 30.33 18.44 -31.03
C ASN A 68 29.26 17.76 -30.16
N ILE A 69 28.02 18.14 -30.33
CA ILE A 69 26.88 17.68 -29.56
C ILE A 69 26.11 16.50 -30.22
N SER A 70 26.55 16.03 -31.39
CA SER A 70 25.90 14.92 -32.10
C SER A 70 25.90 13.61 -31.29
N LYS A 71 26.83 13.46 -30.32
CA LYS A 71 26.99 12.26 -29.49
C LYS A 71 26.45 12.44 -28.07
N PHE A 72 25.82 13.56 -27.77
CA PHE A 72 25.28 13.84 -26.45
C PHE A 72 24.12 12.92 -26.12
N ASN A 73 24.07 12.47 -24.86
CA ASN A 73 22.94 11.71 -24.35
C ASN A 73 21.72 12.60 -24.09
N SER A 74 20.56 11.96 -23.82
CA SER A 74 19.30 12.67 -23.64
C SER A 74 19.32 13.71 -22.51
N ASP A 75 20.07 13.49 -21.43
CA ASP A 75 20.17 14.42 -20.30
C ASP A 75 21.11 15.60 -20.60
N GLU A 76 22.16 15.37 -21.39
CA GLU A 76 23.05 16.43 -21.88
C GLU A 76 22.29 17.33 -22.85
N LEU A 77 21.53 16.76 -23.81
CA LEU A 77 20.68 17.52 -24.72
C LEU A 77 19.60 18.29 -23.94
N ALA A 78 19.00 17.70 -22.90
CA ALA A 78 18.04 18.39 -22.04
C ALA A 78 18.68 19.59 -21.30
N ASN A 79 19.94 19.45 -20.89
CA ASN A 79 20.71 20.55 -20.29
C ASN A 79 20.92 21.71 -21.28
N LEU A 80 21.25 21.41 -22.55
CA LEU A 80 21.37 22.42 -23.60
C LEU A 80 20.05 23.11 -23.87
N ARG A 81 18.96 22.34 -24.06
CA ARG A 81 17.60 22.91 -24.25
C ARG A 81 17.23 23.89 -23.14
N ARG A 82 17.51 23.53 -21.90
CA ARG A 82 17.19 24.35 -20.73
C ARG A 82 17.99 25.64 -20.65
N ASN A 83 19.29 25.59 -21.01
CA ASN A 83 20.22 26.70 -20.72
C ASN A 83 20.51 27.58 -21.94
N LYS A 84 20.40 27.03 -23.16
CA LYS A 84 20.78 27.73 -24.40
C LYS A 84 19.59 28.09 -25.28
N PHE A 85 18.55 27.26 -25.29
CA PHE A 85 17.44 27.36 -26.22
C PHE A 85 16.17 27.90 -25.57
N GLY A 86 15.42 28.71 -26.31
CA GLY A 86 14.05 29.10 -26.02
C GLY A 86 13.15 28.65 -27.16
N PHE A 87 12.10 27.87 -26.89
CA PHE A 87 11.18 27.34 -27.89
C PHE A 87 9.86 28.11 -27.89
N ILE A 88 9.46 28.56 -29.05
CA ILE A 88 8.16 29.17 -29.34
C ILE A 88 7.46 28.26 -30.35
N PHE A 89 6.44 27.55 -29.90
CA PHE A 89 5.71 26.55 -30.69
C PHE A 89 4.51 27.17 -31.41
N GLN A 90 4.12 26.62 -32.55
CA GLN A 90 2.98 27.03 -33.35
C GLN A 90 1.64 27.00 -32.59
N ARG A 91 1.39 25.98 -31.79
CA ARG A 91 0.18 25.78 -30.96
C ARG A 91 0.37 26.18 -29.50
N TYR A 92 1.27 27.13 -29.19
CA TYR A 92 1.62 27.64 -27.84
C TYR A 92 2.19 26.60 -26.90
N ASN A 93 1.68 25.38 -26.88
CA ASN A 93 2.10 24.24 -26.06
C ASN A 93 2.24 24.61 -24.57
N LEU A 94 1.22 25.29 -24.02
CA LEU A 94 1.12 25.57 -22.58
C LEU A 94 0.51 24.39 -21.85
N LEU A 95 0.95 24.17 -20.62
CA LEU A 95 0.37 23.16 -19.75
C LEU A 95 -0.97 23.67 -19.22
N ALA A 96 -2.06 23.00 -19.58
CA ALA A 96 -3.42 23.45 -19.29
C ALA A 96 -3.76 23.49 -17.78
N SER A 97 -3.06 22.65 -16.99
CA SER A 97 -3.21 22.57 -15.52
C SER A 97 -2.45 23.65 -14.75
N MET A 98 -1.63 24.46 -15.42
CA MET A 98 -0.77 25.49 -14.83
C MET A 98 -1.20 26.88 -15.32
N ASN A 99 -1.17 27.89 -14.42
CA ASN A 99 -1.41 29.27 -14.80
C ASN A 99 -0.24 29.85 -15.63
N ALA A 100 -0.37 31.08 -16.12
CA ALA A 100 0.64 31.71 -16.96
C ALA A 100 2.00 31.85 -16.25
N LEU A 101 2.01 32.28 -14.99
CA LEU A 101 3.22 32.40 -14.17
C LEU A 101 3.93 31.07 -13.99
N GLU A 102 3.17 30.00 -13.70
CA GLU A 102 3.71 28.64 -13.53
C GLU A 102 4.27 28.07 -14.83
N ASN A 103 3.57 28.29 -15.97
CA ASN A 103 4.07 27.90 -17.30
C ASN A 103 5.39 28.59 -17.63
N VAL A 104 5.52 29.90 -17.35
CA VAL A 104 6.74 30.66 -17.57
C VAL A 104 7.86 30.21 -16.65
N ALA A 105 7.57 29.98 -15.37
CA ALA A 105 8.57 29.57 -14.38
C ALA A 105 9.11 28.14 -14.57
N LEU A 106 8.42 27.29 -15.33
CA LEU A 106 8.69 25.85 -15.41
C LEU A 106 10.12 25.49 -15.88
N PRO A 107 10.74 26.13 -16.90
CA PRO A 107 12.14 25.84 -17.26
C PRO A 107 13.11 26.05 -16.12
N SER A 108 12.88 27.03 -15.26
CA SER A 108 13.72 27.33 -14.10
C SER A 108 13.51 26.34 -12.92
N VAL A 109 12.38 25.64 -12.87
CA VAL A 109 12.21 24.49 -11.94
C VAL A 109 13.25 23.42 -12.28
N TYR A 110 13.39 23.08 -13.55
CA TYR A 110 14.38 22.08 -14.00
C TYR A 110 15.82 22.60 -13.93
N ALA A 111 16.02 23.92 -13.91
CA ALA A 111 17.31 24.56 -13.68
C ALA A 111 17.71 24.63 -12.20
N GLY A 112 16.80 24.30 -11.28
CA GLY A 112 17.06 24.35 -9.83
C GLY A 112 17.07 25.74 -9.22
N VAL A 113 16.43 26.71 -9.88
CA VAL A 113 16.29 28.08 -9.34
C VAL A 113 15.29 28.10 -8.19
N SER A 114 15.54 28.87 -7.14
CA SER A 114 14.63 28.94 -5.98
C SER A 114 13.24 29.41 -6.38
N LYS A 115 12.23 28.97 -5.64
CA LYS A 115 10.83 29.35 -5.91
C LYS A 115 10.64 30.85 -5.94
N LYS A 116 11.29 31.59 -5.01
CA LYS A 116 11.21 33.05 -4.93
C LYS A 116 11.81 33.71 -6.18
N ASP A 117 13.02 33.31 -6.54
CA ASP A 117 13.75 33.92 -7.65
C ASP A 117 13.08 33.64 -9.00
N ARG A 118 12.61 32.37 -9.22
CA ARG A 118 11.92 32.01 -10.46
C ARG A 118 10.55 32.70 -10.60
N GLN A 119 9.81 32.86 -9.49
CA GLN A 119 8.52 33.58 -9.54
C GLN A 119 8.73 35.07 -9.80
N SER A 120 9.70 35.72 -9.13
CA SER A 120 10.05 37.12 -9.40
C SER A 120 10.44 37.32 -10.87
N ARG A 121 11.33 36.47 -11.39
CA ARG A 121 11.78 36.53 -12.78
C ARG A 121 10.66 36.28 -13.80
N ALA A 122 9.79 35.30 -13.54
CA ALA A 122 8.65 35.00 -14.39
C ALA A 122 7.66 36.19 -14.42
N HIS A 123 7.44 36.82 -13.27
CA HIS A 123 6.59 38.00 -13.17
C HIS A 123 7.17 39.20 -13.92
N GLU A 124 8.46 39.50 -13.76
CA GLU A 124 9.16 40.54 -14.52
C GLU A 124 9.01 40.34 -16.03
N ILE A 125 9.19 39.11 -16.55
CA ILE A 125 9.06 38.79 -17.94
C ILE A 125 7.60 38.96 -18.41
N LEU A 126 6.61 38.48 -17.62
CA LEU A 126 5.19 38.65 -17.97
C LEU A 126 4.79 40.14 -18.01
N THR A 127 5.27 40.92 -17.04
CA THR A 127 5.03 42.38 -17.03
C THR A 127 5.63 43.07 -18.28
N SER A 128 6.87 42.67 -18.67
CA SER A 128 7.51 43.22 -19.90
C SER A 128 6.77 42.86 -21.18
N LEU A 129 5.92 41.84 -21.14
CA LEU A 129 5.08 41.38 -22.26
C LEU A 129 3.60 41.78 -22.11
N GLU A 130 3.29 42.72 -21.21
CA GLU A 130 1.94 43.23 -20.94
C GLU A 130 0.93 42.16 -20.53
N LEU A 131 1.35 41.23 -19.65
CA LEU A 131 0.55 40.11 -19.15
C LEU A 131 0.46 40.07 -17.62
N ASP A 132 0.72 41.19 -16.95
CA ASP A 132 0.73 41.25 -15.49
C ASP A 132 -0.60 40.84 -14.86
N ASP A 133 -1.70 41.45 -15.41
CA ASP A 133 -3.08 41.18 -14.98
C ASP A 133 -3.56 39.75 -15.30
N LYS A 134 -2.84 39.00 -16.12
CA LYS A 134 -3.15 37.63 -16.55
C LYS A 134 -2.21 36.59 -16.00
N SER A 135 -1.27 36.97 -15.11
CA SER A 135 -0.24 36.08 -14.56
C SER A 135 -0.81 34.81 -13.89
N LEU A 136 -1.96 34.92 -13.23
CA LEU A 136 -2.63 33.79 -12.56
C LEU A 136 -3.72 33.12 -13.42
N SER A 137 -3.91 33.54 -14.65
CA SER A 137 -4.90 32.98 -15.57
C SER A 137 -4.44 31.62 -16.11
N LEU A 138 -5.36 30.66 -16.22
CA LEU A 138 -5.13 29.39 -16.91
C LEU A 138 -5.12 29.60 -18.43
N PRO A 139 -4.43 28.76 -19.23
CA PRO A 139 -4.35 28.90 -20.68
C PRO A 139 -5.70 29.02 -21.38
N ASN A 140 -6.72 28.29 -20.95
CA ASN A 140 -8.07 28.34 -21.51
C ASN A 140 -8.82 29.67 -21.29
N LYS A 141 -8.30 30.55 -20.43
CA LYS A 141 -8.84 31.89 -20.16
C LYS A 141 -8.05 32.99 -20.86
N LEU A 142 -7.07 32.63 -21.67
CA LEU A 142 -6.20 33.54 -22.40
C LEU A 142 -6.57 33.53 -23.91
N SER A 143 -6.51 34.68 -24.55
CA SER A 143 -6.63 34.77 -26.03
C SER A 143 -5.41 34.12 -26.70
N GLY A 144 -5.49 33.76 -27.98
CA GLY A 144 -4.38 33.18 -28.74
C GLY A 144 -3.10 34.02 -28.66
N GLY A 145 -3.23 35.36 -28.86
CA GLY A 145 -2.09 36.27 -28.73
C GLY A 145 -1.51 36.36 -27.33
N GLN A 146 -2.35 36.24 -26.26
CA GLN A 146 -1.87 36.17 -24.90
C GLN A 146 -1.15 34.85 -24.63
N GLN A 147 -1.70 33.70 -25.08
CA GLN A 147 -1.03 32.39 -24.95
C GLN A 147 0.33 32.39 -25.67
N GLN A 148 0.44 33.02 -26.85
CA GLN A 148 1.71 33.12 -27.56
C GLN A 148 2.71 33.96 -26.79
N ARG A 149 2.30 35.09 -26.19
CA ARG A 149 3.16 35.92 -25.34
C ARG A 149 3.62 35.15 -24.09
N VAL A 150 2.77 34.31 -23.48
CA VAL A 150 3.18 33.40 -22.40
C VAL A 150 4.20 32.36 -22.88
N SER A 151 4.05 31.82 -24.09
CA SER A 151 5.03 30.91 -24.71
C SER A 151 6.39 31.59 -24.93
N ILE A 152 6.38 32.86 -25.39
CA ILE A 152 7.59 33.69 -25.52
C ILE A 152 8.21 33.95 -24.15
N ALA A 153 7.42 34.34 -23.15
CA ALA A 153 7.89 34.55 -21.78
C ALA A 153 8.59 33.28 -21.23
N ARG A 154 8.01 32.11 -21.48
CA ARG A 154 8.61 30.82 -21.10
C ARG A 154 9.95 30.57 -21.78
N ALA A 155 10.07 30.91 -23.08
CA ALA A 155 11.32 30.78 -23.84
C ALA A 155 12.45 31.67 -23.29
N LEU A 156 12.12 32.80 -22.68
CA LEU A 156 13.07 33.77 -22.12
C LEU A 156 13.49 33.46 -20.68
N MET A 157 12.79 32.56 -20.00
CA MET A 157 12.91 32.36 -18.55
C MET A 157 14.33 32.05 -18.09
N ASN A 158 15.05 31.19 -18.81
CA ASN A 158 16.45 30.84 -18.52
C ASN A 158 17.47 31.61 -19.40
N GLY A 159 17.02 32.67 -20.06
CA GLY A 159 17.87 33.54 -20.85
C GLY A 159 17.88 33.30 -22.36
N GLY A 160 17.37 32.18 -22.87
CA GLY A 160 17.13 31.87 -24.29
C GLY A 160 18.11 32.48 -25.27
N GLU A 161 19.39 32.06 -25.28
CA GLU A 161 20.42 32.62 -26.13
C GLU A 161 20.09 32.47 -27.62
N ILE A 162 19.46 31.31 -27.91
CA ILE A 162 18.93 30.94 -29.21
C ILE A 162 17.43 30.75 -29.09
N ILE A 163 16.65 31.56 -29.79
CA ILE A 163 15.19 31.46 -29.83
C ILE A 163 14.79 30.77 -31.13
N LEU A 164 14.13 29.61 -30.96
CA LEU A 164 13.58 28.84 -32.07
C LEU A 164 12.06 29.06 -32.13
N ALA A 165 11.56 29.61 -33.22
CA ALA A 165 10.14 29.92 -33.37
C ALA A 165 9.56 29.16 -34.58
N ASP A 166 8.68 28.19 -34.31
CA ASP A 166 7.97 27.42 -35.33
C ASP A 166 6.63 28.09 -35.63
N GLU A 167 6.51 28.71 -36.82
CA GLU A 167 5.32 29.41 -37.27
C GLU A 167 4.69 30.33 -36.18
N PRO A 168 5.44 31.27 -35.59
CA PRO A 168 5.04 31.96 -34.34
C PRO A 168 3.78 32.82 -34.51
N THR A 169 3.34 33.08 -35.73
CA THR A 169 2.15 33.88 -36.06
C THR A 169 1.03 33.09 -36.74
N GLY A 170 1.26 31.80 -37.06
CA GLY A 170 0.36 31.00 -37.89
C GLY A 170 -1.04 30.76 -37.32
N ALA A 171 -1.20 30.83 -35.99
CA ALA A 171 -2.48 30.64 -35.29
C ALA A 171 -3.07 31.98 -34.76
N LEU A 172 -2.57 33.14 -35.19
CA LEU A 172 -2.93 34.46 -34.68
C LEU A 172 -3.65 35.31 -35.71
N ASP A 173 -4.49 36.22 -35.22
CA ASP A 173 -4.99 37.33 -36.04
C ASP A 173 -3.85 38.27 -36.43
N SER A 174 -4.07 39.08 -37.49
CA SER A 174 -3.04 39.95 -38.06
C SER A 174 -2.44 40.92 -37.03
N LYS A 175 -3.26 41.47 -36.12
CA LYS A 175 -2.80 42.43 -35.10
C LYS A 175 -1.91 41.75 -34.05
N SER A 176 -2.33 40.60 -33.54
CA SER A 176 -1.55 39.79 -32.59
C SER A 176 -0.27 39.27 -33.24
N GLY A 177 -0.32 38.90 -34.53
CA GLY A 177 0.85 38.46 -35.30
C GLY A 177 1.92 39.55 -35.41
N LEU A 178 1.54 40.80 -35.75
CA LEU A 178 2.46 41.93 -35.79
C LEU A 178 3.11 42.19 -34.42
N MET A 179 2.32 42.17 -33.35
CA MET A 179 2.83 42.35 -31.99
C MET A 179 3.88 41.28 -31.63
N VAL A 180 3.67 40.00 -31.99
CA VAL A 180 4.65 38.93 -31.78
C VAL A 180 5.93 39.19 -32.56
N MET A 181 5.84 39.67 -33.82
CA MET A 181 7.02 40.01 -34.61
C MET A 181 7.80 41.20 -34.03
N ASP A 182 7.11 42.22 -33.50
CA ASP A 182 7.75 43.35 -32.83
C ASP A 182 8.48 42.89 -31.56
N ILE A 183 7.92 41.96 -30.80
CA ILE A 183 8.61 41.35 -29.63
C ILE A 183 9.89 40.63 -30.08
N LEU A 184 9.82 39.80 -31.14
CA LEU A 184 10.98 39.07 -31.66
C LEU A 184 12.07 40.04 -32.19
N LEU A 185 11.70 41.10 -32.88
CA LEU A 185 12.62 42.15 -33.33
C LEU A 185 13.32 42.84 -32.15
N ASN A 186 12.59 43.16 -31.10
CA ASN A 186 13.15 43.73 -29.87
C ASN A 186 14.13 42.78 -29.16
N LEU A 187 13.81 41.49 -29.13
CA LEU A 187 14.70 40.44 -28.58
C LEU A 187 15.98 40.31 -29.43
N HIS A 188 15.87 40.38 -30.76
CA HIS A 188 17.05 40.42 -31.64
C HIS A 188 17.94 41.63 -31.33
N LYS A 189 17.39 42.82 -31.19
CA LYS A 189 18.12 44.05 -30.81
C LYS A 189 18.79 43.91 -29.44
N GLN A 190 18.25 43.09 -28.55
CA GLN A 190 18.87 42.76 -27.23
C GLN A 190 20.02 41.74 -27.35
N GLY A 191 20.26 41.17 -28.54
CA GLY A 191 21.37 40.27 -28.84
C GLY A 191 21.01 38.79 -28.84
N HIS A 192 19.73 38.43 -28.81
CA HIS A 192 19.30 37.04 -28.98
C HIS A 192 19.48 36.58 -30.43
N THR A 193 19.94 35.35 -30.63
CA THR A 193 19.94 34.68 -31.93
C THR A 193 18.53 34.16 -32.19
N ILE A 194 17.88 34.54 -33.28
CA ILE A 194 16.51 34.16 -33.58
C ILE A 194 16.47 33.35 -34.87
N ILE A 195 15.82 32.20 -34.82
CA ILE A 195 15.59 31.32 -35.96
C ILE A 195 14.08 31.11 -36.08
N ILE A 196 13.47 31.64 -37.11
CA ILE A 196 12.04 31.47 -37.40
C ILE A 196 11.88 30.45 -38.52
N VAL A 197 10.99 29.51 -38.35
CA VAL A 197 10.49 28.63 -39.41
C VAL A 197 9.12 29.17 -39.83
N THR A 198 8.93 29.46 -41.10
CA THR A 198 7.66 29.97 -41.63
C THR A 198 7.46 29.62 -43.09
N HIS A 199 6.20 29.51 -43.52
CA HIS A 199 5.83 29.42 -44.92
C HIS A 199 5.34 30.77 -45.46
N ASP A 200 5.18 31.82 -44.62
CA ASP A 200 4.75 33.15 -45.02
C ASP A 200 5.95 34.03 -45.42
N PRO A 201 6.06 34.44 -46.70
CA PRO A 201 7.12 35.33 -47.17
C PRO A 201 7.11 36.72 -46.51
N LYS A 202 5.96 37.18 -46.00
CA LYS A 202 5.86 38.46 -45.28
C LYS A 202 6.59 38.39 -43.95
N ILE A 203 6.43 37.29 -43.22
CA ILE A 203 7.11 37.06 -41.95
C ILE A 203 8.62 36.88 -42.18
N ALA A 204 9.02 36.13 -43.20
CA ALA A 204 10.43 35.93 -43.55
C ALA A 204 11.17 37.26 -43.86
N LYS A 205 10.48 38.28 -44.33
CA LYS A 205 11.08 39.60 -44.62
C LYS A 205 11.58 40.34 -43.39
N TYR A 206 11.11 40.01 -42.19
CA TYR A 206 11.62 40.57 -40.93
C TYR A 206 13.02 40.07 -40.56
N ALA A 207 13.43 38.90 -41.08
CA ALA A 207 14.75 38.35 -40.84
C ALA A 207 15.83 39.00 -41.70
N ASN A 208 17.05 39.03 -41.17
CA ASN A 208 18.22 39.57 -41.85
C ASN A 208 18.82 38.58 -42.87
N ARG A 209 18.57 37.26 -42.67
CA ARG A 209 19.01 36.17 -43.52
C ARG A 209 17.85 35.20 -43.79
N ILE A 210 17.69 34.82 -45.05
CA ILE A 210 16.63 33.91 -45.47
C ILE A 210 17.27 32.65 -46.05
N ILE A 211 16.91 31.51 -45.51
CA ILE A 211 17.35 30.18 -45.95
C ILE A 211 16.14 29.44 -46.51
N GLU A 212 16.21 29.05 -47.79
CA GLU A 212 15.14 28.28 -48.42
C GLU A 212 15.49 26.81 -48.49
N ILE A 213 14.58 25.97 -47.99
CA ILE A 213 14.72 24.51 -48.00
C ILE A 213 13.68 23.91 -48.93
N LYS A 214 14.13 23.05 -49.85
CA LYS A 214 13.31 22.25 -50.72
C LYS A 214 13.81 20.81 -50.76
N ASP A 215 12.89 19.86 -50.60
CA ASP A 215 13.16 18.41 -50.64
C ASP A 215 14.42 17.99 -49.84
N GLY A 216 14.54 18.52 -48.64
CA GLY A 216 15.65 18.19 -47.72
C GLY A 216 17.00 18.84 -48.03
N HIS A 217 17.09 19.73 -49.02
CA HIS A 217 18.29 20.47 -49.37
C HIS A 217 18.13 21.98 -49.16
N ILE A 218 19.20 22.68 -48.78
CA ILE A 218 19.25 24.14 -48.83
C ILE A 218 19.46 24.56 -50.29
N ILE A 219 18.47 25.24 -50.87
CA ILE A 219 18.52 25.69 -52.26
C ILE A 219 18.90 27.17 -52.39
N LYS A 220 18.71 27.94 -51.29
CA LYS A 220 19.00 29.37 -51.28
C LYS A 220 19.42 29.81 -49.88
N ASP A 221 20.42 30.67 -49.77
CA ASP A 221 20.91 31.29 -48.54
C ASP A 221 21.31 32.74 -48.82
N GLU A 222 20.42 33.69 -48.48
CA GLU A 222 20.59 35.10 -48.76
C GLU A 222 20.65 35.92 -47.48
N SER A 223 21.74 36.68 -47.27
CA SER A 223 21.88 37.67 -46.21
C SER A 223 21.62 39.08 -46.75
N LYS A 224 20.74 39.83 -46.10
CA LYS A 224 20.39 41.19 -46.47
C LYS A 224 21.26 42.25 -45.81
N LYS A 225 21.65 42.04 -44.51
CA LYS A 225 22.48 42.92 -43.70
C LYS A 225 23.14 42.12 -42.57
N ASP A 226 24.40 42.46 -42.26
CA ASP A 226 25.14 41.91 -41.09
C ASP A 226 24.88 42.77 -39.84
N GLU A 227 23.64 42.87 -39.37
CA GLU A 227 23.34 43.48 -38.07
C GLU A 227 23.46 42.40 -37.01
N ILE A 228 24.56 42.39 -36.25
CA ILE A 228 24.87 41.43 -35.18
C ILE A 228 24.86 42.16 -33.85
N TYR A 229 24.00 41.76 -32.92
CA TYR A 229 23.93 42.29 -31.57
C TYR A 229 24.49 41.30 -30.55
N THR A 230 25.10 41.81 -29.46
CA THR A 230 25.72 40.97 -28.40
C THR A 230 24.88 40.97 -27.16
N LEU A 231 24.51 39.76 -26.66
CA LEU A 231 23.72 39.56 -25.46
C LEU A 231 24.54 39.83 -24.21
N LYS A 232 24.13 40.73 -23.31
CA LYS A 232 24.70 40.90 -21.96
C LYS A 232 24.01 39.96 -21.00
N ARG A 233 24.70 38.92 -20.55
CA ARG A 233 24.16 37.91 -19.61
C ARG A 233 24.33 38.29 -18.15
N PRO A 234 23.31 38.11 -17.28
CA PRO A 234 23.50 37.83 -15.87
C PRO A 234 23.91 36.35 -15.72
N LYS A 235 24.98 36.07 -14.95
CA LYS A 235 25.42 34.70 -14.63
C LYS A 235 24.36 34.00 -13.75
N PRO A 236 23.89 32.80 -14.11
CA PRO A 236 23.01 32.05 -13.23
C PRO A 236 23.77 31.64 -11.96
N GLN A 237 23.20 31.92 -10.78
CA GLN A 237 23.70 31.44 -9.52
C GLN A 237 23.41 29.93 -9.37
N GLN A 238 24.46 29.11 -9.44
CA GLN A 238 24.35 27.68 -9.12
C GLN A 238 24.22 27.49 -7.61
N LYS A 239 23.19 26.80 -7.18
CA LYS A 239 22.98 26.42 -5.78
C LYS A 239 23.65 25.09 -5.44
N SER A 240 23.87 24.88 -4.11
CA SER A 240 24.30 23.62 -3.52
C SER A 240 23.38 22.46 -3.93
N SER A 241 23.97 21.32 -4.30
CA SER A 241 23.30 20.12 -4.80
C SER A 241 22.14 19.63 -3.92
N PHE A 242 22.26 19.71 -2.61
CA PHE A 242 21.24 19.22 -1.66
C PHE A 242 19.94 20.04 -1.68
N ILE A 243 20.07 21.38 -1.75
CA ILE A 243 18.91 22.30 -1.81
C ILE A 243 18.16 22.09 -3.13
N TYR A 244 18.89 21.83 -4.20
CA TYR A 244 18.34 21.50 -5.52
C TYR A 244 17.40 20.27 -5.48
N TYR A 245 17.86 19.14 -4.91
CA TYR A 245 17.07 17.92 -4.83
C TYR A 245 15.82 18.08 -3.95
N LYS A 246 15.93 18.81 -2.84
CA LYS A 246 14.79 19.10 -1.96
C LYS A 246 13.70 19.92 -2.67
N ASP A 247 14.09 21.01 -3.33
CA ASP A 247 13.14 21.87 -4.05
C ASP A 247 12.48 21.12 -5.22
N GLN A 248 13.22 20.26 -5.91
CA GLN A 248 12.73 19.42 -6.98
C GLN A 248 11.70 18.38 -6.47
N LEU A 249 11.95 17.72 -5.33
CA LEU A 249 11.01 16.79 -4.71
C LEU A 249 9.70 17.49 -4.34
N ILE A 250 9.77 18.67 -3.74
CA ILE A 250 8.58 19.45 -3.36
C ILE A 250 7.76 19.85 -4.59
N GLU A 251 8.41 20.28 -5.67
CA GLU A 251 7.68 20.64 -6.89
C GLU A 251 7.10 19.41 -7.59
N SER A 252 7.83 18.28 -7.65
CA SER A 252 7.30 17.03 -8.18
C SER A 252 6.09 16.55 -7.37
N PHE A 253 6.13 16.70 -6.05
CA PHE A 253 4.99 16.40 -5.18
C PHE A 253 3.77 17.27 -5.50
N LYS A 254 3.95 18.61 -5.63
CA LYS A 254 2.86 19.53 -5.99
C LYS A 254 2.27 19.23 -7.36
N MET A 255 3.14 18.97 -8.36
CA MET A 255 2.70 18.59 -9.70
C MET A 255 1.89 17.30 -9.69
N SER A 256 2.31 16.30 -8.88
CA SER A 256 1.59 15.03 -8.71
C SER A 256 0.21 15.24 -8.06
N VAL A 257 0.14 16.04 -7.00
CA VAL A 257 -1.16 16.39 -6.36
C VAL A 257 -2.07 17.14 -7.32
N SER A 258 -1.54 18.12 -8.06
CA SER A 258 -2.31 18.88 -9.05
C SER A 258 -2.84 17.97 -10.17
N ALA A 259 -2.03 17.03 -10.64
CA ALA A 259 -2.42 16.04 -11.64
C ALA A 259 -3.55 15.10 -11.14
N MET A 260 -3.45 14.63 -9.89
CA MET A 260 -4.49 13.81 -9.24
C MET A 260 -5.82 14.58 -9.14
N LEU A 261 -5.78 15.86 -8.77
CA LEU A 261 -6.96 16.70 -8.65
C LEU A 261 -7.58 17.08 -9.99
N ALA A 262 -6.77 17.18 -11.06
CA ALA A 262 -7.24 17.43 -12.42
C ALA A 262 -8.05 16.25 -12.99
N HIS A 263 -7.72 14.99 -12.60
CA HIS A 263 -8.35 13.77 -13.10
C HIS A 263 -8.96 12.93 -11.96
N LYS A 264 -9.87 13.55 -11.18
CA LYS A 264 -10.44 12.97 -9.94
C LYS A 264 -11.03 11.56 -10.11
N LEU A 265 -11.80 11.32 -11.18
CA LEU A 265 -12.46 10.04 -11.41
C LEU A 265 -11.43 8.92 -11.62
N ARG A 266 -10.37 9.19 -12.39
CA ARG A 266 -9.30 8.23 -12.62
C ARG A 266 -8.55 7.92 -11.33
N SER A 267 -8.16 8.95 -10.58
CA SER A 267 -7.46 8.79 -9.30
C SER A 267 -8.30 7.98 -8.31
N LEU A 268 -9.62 8.22 -8.26
CA LEU A 268 -10.55 7.45 -7.43
C LEU A 268 -10.61 5.97 -7.85
N LEU A 269 -10.75 5.69 -9.15
CA LEU A 269 -10.79 4.32 -9.68
C LEU A 269 -9.48 3.56 -9.43
N THR A 270 -8.34 4.26 -9.55
CA THR A 270 -7.02 3.69 -9.24
C THR A 270 -6.92 3.33 -7.75
N MET A 271 -7.33 4.26 -6.88
CA MET A 271 -7.31 4.05 -5.44
C MET A 271 -8.28 2.96 -5.01
N LEU A 272 -9.41 2.75 -5.71
CA LEU A 272 -10.42 1.77 -5.33
C LEU A 272 -9.85 0.34 -5.25
N GLY A 273 -9.03 -0.06 -6.21
CA GLY A 273 -8.37 -1.38 -6.18
C GLY A 273 -7.43 -1.54 -4.98
N ILE A 274 -6.70 -0.48 -4.61
CA ILE A 274 -5.80 -0.45 -3.45
C ILE A 274 -6.61 -0.45 -2.15
N ILE A 275 -7.67 0.36 -2.08
CA ILE A 275 -8.56 0.46 -0.91
C ILE A 275 -9.15 -0.91 -0.60
N ILE A 276 -9.74 -1.58 -1.59
CA ILE A 276 -10.34 -2.91 -1.43
C ILE A 276 -9.27 -3.93 -1.01
N GLY A 277 -8.11 -3.94 -1.70
CA GLY A 277 -7.02 -4.86 -1.39
C GLY A 277 -6.51 -4.72 0.04
N ILE A 278 -6.22 -3.49 0.48
CA ILE A 278 -5.69 -3.23 1.83
C ILE A 278 -6.78 -3.42 2.90
N ALA A 279 -8.02 -2.99 2.63
CA ALA A 279 -9.13 -3.22 3.56
C ALA A 279 -9.35 -4.72 3.80
N ALA A 280 -9.35 -5.53 2.73
CA ALA A 280 -9.46 -6.99 2.84
C ALA A 280 -8.32 -7.60 3.65
N VAL A 281 -7.07 -7.23 3.37
CA VAL A 281 -5.88 -7.74 4.05
C VAL A 281 -5.91 -7.38 5.54
N VAL A 282 -6.12 -6.10 5.87
CA VAL A 282 -6.13 -5.63 7.27
C VAL A 282 -7.29 -6.26 8.06
N SER A 283 -8.49 -6.35 7.45
CA SER A 283 -9.65 -6.99 8.08
C SER A 283 -9.40 -8.49 8.34
N MET A 284 -8.80 -9.19 7.37
CA MET A 284 -8.50 -10.62 7.50
C MET A 284 -7.44 -10.91 8.57
N VAL A 285 -6.40 -10.07 8.66
CA VAL A 285 -5.39 -10.18 9.72
C VAL A 285 -5.99 -9.87 11.09
N ALA A 286 -6.87 -8.86 11.19
CA ALA A 286 -7.54 -8.51 12.44
C ALA A 286 -8.49 -9.62 12.91
N LEU A 287 -9.22 -10.25 11.99
CA LEU A 287 -10.08 -11.42 12.28
C LEU A 287 -9.25 -12.63 12.74
N GLY A 288 -8.13 -12.90 12.06
CA GLY A 288 -7.21 -13.98 12.43
C GLY A 288 -6.64 -13.81 13.82
N LYS A 289 -6.21 -12.60 14.20
CA LYS A 289 -5.74 -12.29 15.57
C LYS A 289 -6.87 -12.42 16.60
N GLY A 290 -8.06 -11.94 16.31
CA GLY A 290 -9.21 -12.07 17.19
C GLY A 290 -9.59 -13.53 17.44
N SER A 291 -9.64 -14.34 16.41
CA SER A 291 -9.89 -15.79 16.51
C SER A 291 -8.78 -16.50 17.30
N GLN A 292 -7.52 -16.16 17.07
CA GLN A 292 -6.38 -16.72 17.81
C GLN A 292 -6.50 -16.42 19.31
N GLU A 293 -6.77 -15.17 19.70
CA GLU A 293 -6.92 -14.81 21.12
C GLU A 293 -8.10 -15.53 21.77
N GLN A 294 -9.21 -15.66 21.05
CA GLN A 294 -10.38 -16.37 21.55
C GLN A 294 -10.10 -17.86 21.77
N ILE A 295 -9.41 -18.51 20.83
CA ILE A 295 -8.99 -19.92 20.96
C ILE A 295 -8.00 -20.09 22.11
N LEU A 296 -6.98 -19.23 22.22
CA LEU A 296 -6.01 -19.29 23.32
C LEU A 296 -6.66 -19.03 24.69
N ALA A 297 -7.63 -18.10 24.75
CA ALA A 297 -8.41 -17.87 25.97
C ALA A 297 -9.22 -19.11 26.38
N SER A 298 -9.78 -19.82 25.39
CA SER A 298 -10.50 -21.06 25.61
C SER A 298 -9.57 -22.18 26.12
N ILE A 299 -8.37 -22.31 25.55
CA ILE A 299 -7.36 -23.30 25.98
C ILE A 299 -6.86 -23.01 27.39
N ARG A 300 -6.60 -21.74 27.75
CA ARG A 300 -6.20 -21.32 29.09
C ARG A 300 -7.22 -21.71 30.16
N LYS A 301 -8.50 -21.79 29.80
CA LYS A 301 -9.58 -22.19 30.70
C LYS A 301 -9.65 -23.72 30.93
N ILE A 302 -9.16 -24.53 29.98
CA ILE A 302 -9.16 -26.00 30.09
C ILE A 302 -8.16 -26.49 31.16
N GLY A 303 -7.29 -25.61 31.69
CA GLY A 303 -6.18 -25.94 32.57
C GLY A 303 -4.89 -26.19 31.78
N THR A 304 -3.81 -25.57 32.22
CA THR A 304 -2.48 -25.79 31.64
C THR A 304 -1.78 -26.94 32.38
N ASN A 305 -0.98 -27.71 31.68
CA ASN A 305 -0.18 -28.80 32.20
C ASN A 305 -0.99 -29.95 32.85
N THR A 306 -2.19 -30.25 32.32
CA THR A 306 -2.98 -31.38 32.82
C THR A 306 -2.89 -32.57 31.87
N ILE A 307 -2.85 -33.77 32.47
CA ILE A 307 -2.89 -35.06 31.77
C ILE A 307 -4.12 -35.81 32.28
N ASP A 308 -5.09 -36.01 31.38
CA ASP A 308 -6.26 -36.85 31.65
C ASP A 308 -5.93 -38.32 31.30
N ILE A 309 -6.15 -39.21 32.20
CA ILE A 309 -6.00 -40.66 32.05
C ILE A 309 -7.40 -41.25 32.01
N MET A 310 -7.75 -41.91 30.90
CA MET A 310 -9.08 -42.46 30.67
C MET A 310 -9.01 -43.94 30.32
N PRO A 311 -10.03 -44.75 30.69
CA PRO A 311 -10.04 -46.18 30.35
C PRO A 311 -10.29 -46.41 28.87
N GLY A 312 -9.71 -47.47 28.28
CA GLY A 312 -9.86 -47.81 26.85
C GLY A 312 -8.57 -47.64 26.07
N GLN A 313 -8.64 -47.83 24.74
CA GLN A 313 -7.45 -47.80 23.85
C GLN A 313 -7.21 -46.46 23.19
N SER A 314 -8.28 -45.69 22.90
CA SER A 314 -8.19 -44.38 22.25
C SER A 314 -9.42 -43.53 22.52
N PHE A 315 -9.30 -42.23 22.23
CA PHE A 315 -10.42 -41.29 22.27
C PHE A 315 -11.43 -41.61 21.16
N GLY A 316 -12.70 -41.82 21.55
CA GLY A 316 -13.78 -42.18 20.60
C GLY A 316 -14.00 -43.70 20.48
N ASP A 317 -13.27 -44.52 21.18
CA ASP A 317 -13.55 -45.96 21.25
C ASP A 317 -14.90 -46.22 21.97
N MET A 318 -15.88 -46.74 21.21
CA MET A 318 -17.23 -47.03 21.73
C MET A 318 -17.24 -48.10 22.84
N HIS A 319 -16.15 -48.85 22.97
CA HIS A 319 -16.00 -49.85 24.01
C HIS A 319 -15.34 -49.32 25.28
N SER A 320 -14.78 -48.10 25.26
CA SER A 320 -14.11 -47.50 26.42
C SER A 320 -15.01 -47.40 27.66
N GLY A 321 -16.31 -47.15 27.49
CA GLY A 321 -17.29 -47.12 28.57
C GLY A 321 -17.54 -48.48 29.26
N ARG A 322 -17.10 -49.60 28.67
CA ARG A 322 -17.17 -50.97 29.26
C ARG A 322 -15.89 -51.39 29.98
N VAL A 323 -14.79 -50.62 29.72
CA VAL A 323 -13.50 -50.92 30.38
C VAL A 323 -13.50 -50.25 31.75
N LYS A 324 -13.58 -51.09 32.80
CA LYS A 324 -13.60 -50.66 34.18
C LYS A 324 -12.31 -51.10 34.89
N THR A 325 -11.20 -50.45 34.53
CA THR A 325 -9.88 -50.82 35.05
C THR A 325 -9.28 -49.79 36.00
N LEU A 326 -9.65 -48.49 35.81
CA LEU A 326 -9.16 -47.45 36.69
C LEU A 326 -9.85 -47.46 38.04
N VAL A 327 -9.05 -47.46 39.12
CA VAL A 327 -9.50 -47.50 40.51
C VAL A 327 -8.87 -46.36 41.34
N ILE A 328 -9.42 -46.08 42.51
CA ILE A 328 -8.94 -45.00 43.38
C ILE A 328 -7.45 -45.18 43.76
N SER A 329 -6.97 -46.44 43.93
CA SER A 329 -5.57 -46.69 44.25
C SER A 329 -4.59 -46.27 43.13
N ASP A 330 -5.06 -46.11 41.89
CA ASP A 330 -4.25 -45.58 40.78
C ASP A 330 -4.01 -44.08 40.97
N ALA A 331 -5.06 -43.34 41.29
CA ALA A 331 -4.95 -41.92 41.61
C ALA A 331 -4.06 -41.66 42.85
N GLN A 332 -4.17 -42.48 43.88
CA GLN A 332 -3.33 -42.39 45.07
C GLN A 332 -1.85 -42.69 44.79
N MET A 333 -1.56 -43.68 43.95
CA MET A 333 -0.19 -43.97 43.51
C MET A 333 0.41 -42.82 42.72
N LEU A 334 -0.37 -42.20 41.82
CA LEU A 334 0.06 -41.06 41.06
C LEU A 334 0.23 -39.80 41.93
N ALA A 335 -0.62 -39.59 42.94
CA ALA A 335 -0.52 -38.45 43.84
C ALA A 335 0.82 -38.42 44.63
N ASN A 336 1.45 -39.59 44.84
CA ASN A 336 2.74 -39.71 45.50
C ASN A 336 3.95 -39.41 44.60
N GLN A 337 3.73 -39.09 43.30
CA GLN A 337 4.83 -38.82 42.38
C GLN A 337 5.31 -37.37 42.51
N SER A 338 6.62 -37.19 42.62
CA SER A 338 7.24 -35.85 42.84
C SER A 338 7.09 -34.85 41.69
N PHE A 339 6.84 -35.34 40.49
CA PHE A 339 6.67 -34.51 39.28
C PHE A 339 5.23 -34.02 39.07
N LEU A 340 4.27 -34.52 39.87
CA LEU A 340 2.89 -34.08 39.87
C LEU A 340 2.64 -33.03 40.95
N GLU A 341 1.82 -32.04 40.66
CA GLU A 341 1.38 -31.00 41.59
C GLU A 341 0.12 -31.46 42.33
N SER A 342 -0.85 -32.02 41.63
CA SER A 342 -2.09 -32.54 42.16
C SER A 342 -2.67 -33.64 41.27
N VAL A 343 -3.41 -34.56 41.86
CA VAL A 343 -4.08 -35.65 41.15
C VAL A 343 -5.51 -35.77 41.69
N THR A 344 -6.46 -35.81 40.76
CA THR A 344 -7.88 -35.89 41.09
C THR A 344 -8.52 -37.09 40.38
N PRO A 345 -9.09 -38.06 41.12
CA PRO A 345 -9.96 -39.06 40.49
C PRO A 345 -11.30 -38.41 40.12
N ASN A 346 -11.79 -38.70 38.92
CA ASN A 346 -13.07 -38.20 38.43
C ASN A 346 -14.05 -39.35 38.24
N THR A 347 -15.26 -39.15 38.72
CA THR A 347 -16.39 -40.02 38.44
C THR A 347 -17.59 -39.17 37.95
N SER A 348 -18.44 -39.73 37.15
CA SER A 348 -19.63 -39.00 36.68
C SER A 348 -20.80 -39.93 36.49
N THR A 349 -21.97 -39.42 36.79
CA THR A 349 -23.23 -40.11 36.56
C THR A 349 -24.32 -39.09 36.18
N SER A 350 -25.27 -39.48 35.37
CA SER A 350 -26.44 -38.64 35.06
C SER A 350 -27.64 -39.15 35.84
N GLY A 351 -28.47 -38.23 36.30
CA GLY A 351 -29.64 -38.58 37.09
C GLY A 351 -30.62 -37.39 37.20
N THR A 352 -31.72 -37.66 37.88
CA THR A 352 -32.74 -36.67 38.14
C THR A 352 -32.41 -35.87 39.40
N ILE A 353 -32.33 -34.54 39.25
CA ILE A 353 -32.23 -33.60 40.35
C ILE A 353 -33.63 -33.03 40.63
N THR A 354 -34.02 -33.02 41.90
CA THR A 354 -35.32 -32.56 42.34
C THR A 354 -35.18 -31.52 43.44
N TYR A 355 -35.85 -30.42 43.32
CA TYR A 355 -36.01 -29.39 44.34
C TYR A 355 -37.47 -28.92 44.36
N GLN A 356 -38.14 -29.04 45.54
CA GLN A 356 -39.56 -28.77 45.67
C GLN A 356 -40.38 -29.53 44.59
N ASN A 357 -41.09 -28.83 43.71
CA ASN A 357 -41.91 -29.42 42.65
C ASN A 357 -41.22 -29.51 41.30
N THR A 358 -39.93 -29.12 41.21
CA THR A 358 -39.16 -29.12 39.93
C THR A 358 -38.22 -30.33 39.88
N SER A 359 -38.33 -31.11 38.79
CA SER A 359 -37.45 -32.24 38.52
C SER A 359 -36.80 -32.10 37.16
N LEU A 360 -35.48 -32.13 37.11
CA LEU A 360 -34.67 -31.95 35.89
C LEU A 360 -33.57 -33.02 35.81
N THR A 361 -33.09 -33.27 34.62
CA THR A 361 -31.91 -34.15 34.42
C THR A 361 -30.63 -33.35 34.59
N ALA A 362 -29.72 -33.82 35.44
CA ALA A 362 -28.43 -33.21 35.65
C ALA A 362 -27.28 -34.22 35.63
N SER A 363 -26.09 -33.76 35.29
CA SER A 363 -24.84 -34.54 35.40
C SER A 363 -24.18 -34.26 36.74
N LEU A 364 -24.06 -35.29 37.55
CA LEU A 364 -23.30 -35.25 38.82
C LEU A 364 -21.86 -35.68 38.55
N ARG A 365 -20.93 -34.77 38.83
CA ARG A 365 -19.48 -34.99 38.69
C ARG A 365 -18.85 -35.13 40.07
N GLY A 366 -18.20 -36.25 40.30
CA GLY A 366 -17.44 -36.47 41.51
C GLY A 366 -15.97 -36.19 41.30
N GLY A 367 -15.35 -35.41 42.21
CA GLY A 367 -13.92 -35.14 42.19
C GLY A 367 -13.32 -34.95 43.59
N GLY A 368 -12.00 -34.81 43.66
CA GLY A 368 -11.30 -34.46 44.90
C GLY A 368 -11.42 -32.96 45.22
N SER A 369 -10.88 -32.53 46.37
CA SER A 369 -10.84 -31.13 46.81
C SER A 369 -10.19 -30.20 45.75
N GLY A 370 -9.13 -30.66 45.09
CA GLY A 370 -8.40 -29.92 44.03
C GLY A 370 -9.12 -29.86 42.68
N THR A 371 -10.31 -30.46 42.51
CA THR A 371 -11.02 -30.52 41.22
C THR A 371 -11.31 -29.14 40.67
N PHE A 372 -11.63 -28.18 41.53
CA PHE A 372 -11.97 -26.80 41.08
C PHE A 372 -10.74 -26.07 40.56
N ASP A 373 -9.60 -26.19 41.23
CA ASP A 373 -8.33 -25.56 40.83
C ASP A 373 -7.76 -26.21 39.55
N VAL A 374 -7.78 -27.54 39.49
CA VAL A 374 -7.29 -28.29 38.32
C VAL A 374 -8.09 -27.97 37.06
N ASN A 375 -9.41 -27.81 37.18
CA ASN A 375 -10.29 -27.47 36.05
C ASN A 375 -10.51 -25.96 35.87
N GLY A 376 -9.87 -25.07 36.66
CA GLY A 376 -9.99 -23.62 36.58
C GLY A 376 -11.40 -23.10 36.92
N LEU A 377 -12.19 -23.85 37.68
CA LEU A 377 -13.55 -23.50 38.08
C LEU A 377 -13.53 -22.47 39.21
N LYS A 378 -14.20 -21.34 39.02
CA LYS A 378 -14.25 -20.26 40.01
C LYS A 378 -15.61 -20.21 40.69
N LEU A 379 -15.61 -19.96 42.00
CA LEU A 379 -16.83 -19.74 42.77
C LEU A 379 -17.42 -18.33 42.51
N GLU A 380 -18.74 -18.27 42.52
CA GLU A 380 -19.51 -17.01 42.60
C GLU A 380 -19.98 -16.79 44.05
N GLN A 381 -20.46 -17.86 44.70
CA GLN A 381 -20.99 -17.79 46.06
C GLN A 381 -20.62 -19.06 46.83
N GLY A 382 -20.49 -18.95 48.15
CA GLY A 382 -20.24 -20.10 49.03
C GLY A 382 -18.79 -20.55 49.06
N ARG A 383 -18.57 -21.86 49.25
CA ARG A 383 -17.26 -22.50 49.30
C ARG A 383 -17.23 -23.83 48.53
N THR A 384 -16.03 -24.32 48.26
CA THR A 384 -15.79 -25.69 47.76
C THR A 384 -15.76 -26.69 48.92
N TYR A 385 -15.82 -27.99 48.62
CA TYR A 385 -15.61 -29.04 49.60
C TYR A 385 -14.10 -29.27 49.82
N ASP A 386 -13.75 -29.63 51.08
CA ASP A 386 -12.37 -29.88 51.52
C ASP A 386 -12.02 -31.38 51.55
N ASP A 387 -10.76 -31.70 51.94
CA ASP A 387 -10.27 -33.08 52.01
C ASP A 387 -10.95 -33.90 53.11
N GLU A 388 -11.47 -33.28 54.20
CA GLU A 388 -12.23 -33.99 55.24
C GLU A 388 -13.58 -34.41 54.69
N GLU A 389 -14.29 -33.50 54.02
CA GLU A 389 -15.57 -33.77 53.35
C GLU A 389 -15.45 -34.83 52.26
N VAL A 390 -14.30 -34.87 51.57
CA VAL A 390 -13.99 -35.95 50.62
C VAL A 390 -13.77 -37.29 51.34
N ARG A 391 -13.01 -37.33 52.42
CA ARG A 391 -12.76 -38.53 53.17
C ARG A 391 -14.03 -39.10 53.83
N ASP A 392 -14.86 -38.20 54.35
CA ASP A 392 -16.08 -38.58 55.07
C ASP A 392 -17.26 -38.89 54.18
N SER A 393 -17.04 -38.81 52.87
CA SER A 393 -18.13 -38.94 51.87
C SER A 393 -19.32 -37.98 52.17
N ALA A 394 -19.00 -36.71 52.49
CA ALA A 394 -20.02 -35.73 52.89
C ALA A 394 -21.05 -35.51 51.76
N SER A 395 -22.33 -35.45 52.15
CA SER A 395 -23.42 -35.23 51.20
C SER A 395 -23.55 -33.73 50.84
N VAL A 396 -22.47 -33.15 50.28
CA VAL A 396 -22.37 -31.74 49.88
C VAL A 396 -22.13 -31.63 48.39
N VAL A 397 -22.63 -30.51 47.79
CA VAL A 397 -22.48 -30.24 46.35
C VAL A 397 -22.25 -28.77 46.08
N VAL A 398 -21.51 -28.52 45.00
CA VAL A 398 -21.37 -27.24 44.37
C VAL A 398 -22.12 -27.28 43.01
N ILE A 399 -22.95 -26.32 42.74
CA ILE A 399 -23.79 -26.29 41.54
C ILE A 399 -23.24 -25.27 40.52
N ASP A 400 -23.50 -25.49 39.24
CA ASP A 400 -23.20 -24.52 38.20
C ASP A 400 -24.32 -23.44 38.08
N GLN A 401 -24.05 -22.38 37.31
CA GLN A 401 -24.99 -21.29 37.15
C GLN A 401 -26.28 -21.69 36.42
N ASN A 402 -26.20 -22.67 35.52
CA ASN A 402 -27.39 -23.17 34.83
C ASN A 402 -28.32 -23.90 35.81
N THR A 403 -27.77 -24.72 36.69
CA THR A 403 -28.52 -25.40 37.75
C THR A 403 -29.15 -24.39 38.70
N LYS A 404 -28.38 -23.36 39.12
CA LYS A 404 -28.93 -22.26 39.95
C LYS A 404 -30.13 -21.59 39.27
N ASN A 405 -29.96 -21.15 38.01
CA ASN A 405 -31.02 -20.43 37.29
C ASN A 405 -32.27 -21.28 37.03
N SER A 406 -32.10 -22.61 36.86
CA SER A 406 -33.19 -23.53 36.58
C SER A 406 -33.97 -23.95 37.81
N LEU A 407 -33.30 -24.10 38.97
CA LEU A 407 -33.93 -24.59 40.21
C LEU A 407 -34.21 -23.46 41.21
N PHE A 408 -33.41 -22.38 41.22
CA PHE A 408 -33.43 -21.31 42.20
C PHE A 408 -33.46 -19.92 41.55
N PRO A 409 -34.44 -19.61 40.64
CA PRO A 409 -34.46 -18.35 39.88
C PRO A 409 -34.51 -17.10 40.76
N HIS A 410 -35.10 -17.21 41.95
CA HIS A 410 -35.34 -16.07 42.87
C HIS A 410 -34.80 -16.31 44.29
N GLU A 411 -34.18 -17.47 44.57
CA GLU A 411 -33.74 -17.85 45.92
C GLU A 411 -32.20 -18.04 45.97
N ASN A 412 -31.63 -17.89 47.16
CA ASN A 412 -30.24 -18.23 47.38
C ASN A 412 -30.12 -19.74 47.53
N PRO A 413 -29.40 -20.44 46.62
CA PRO A 413 -29.26 -21.89 46.66
C PRO A 413 -28.31 -22.39 47.77
N VAL A 414 -27.39 -21.55 48.27
CA VAL A 414 -26.40 -22.00 49.29
C VAL A 414 -27.09 -22.29 50.61
N GLY A 415 -26.86 -23.50 51.13
CA GLY A 415 -27.48 -24.02 52.33
C GLY A 415 -28.74 -24.87 52.10
N GLN A 416 -29.35 -24.78 50.88
CA GLN A 416 -30.49 -25.58 50.50
C GLN A 416 -30.11 -27.03 50.21
N THR A 417 -31.09 -27.95 50.33
CA THR A 417 -30.91 -29.38 50.06
C THR A 417 -31.70 -29.79 48.82
N ILE A 418 -30.99 -30.39 47.87
CA ILE A 418 -31.58 -30.96 46.64
C ILE A 418 -31.57 -32.48 46.71
N LEU A 419 -32.45 -33.14 46.00
CA LEU A 419 -32.45 -34.60 45.88
C LEU A 419 -31.85 -35.00 44.53
N PHE A 420 -30.77 -35.79 44.52
CA PHE A 420 -30.25 -36.43 43.31
C PHE A 420 -30.58 -37.92 43.33
N ASN A 421 -31.39 -38.38 42.41
CA ASN A 421 -31.92 -39.77 42.42
C ASN A 421 -32.45 -40.17 43.81
N LYS A 422 -33.27 -39.30 44.43
CA LYS A 422 -33.84 -39.45 45.77
C LYS A 422 -32.82 -39.42 46.94
N LYS A 423 -31.54 -39.11 46.72
CA LYS A 423 -30.51 -38.94 47.75
C LYS A 423 -30.34 -37.46 48.08
N PRO A 424 -30.36 -37.06 49.36
CA PRO A 424 -30.21 -35.66 49.75
C PRO A 424 -28.76 -35.19 49.61
N LEU A 425 -28.58 -34.02 49.00
CA LEU A 425 -27.29 -33.34 48.84
C LEU A 425 -27.46 -31.85 49.19
N LYS A 426 -26.62 -31.35 50.10
CA LYS A 426 -26.64 -29.96 50.57
C LYS A 426 -25.78 -29.08 49.66
N ILE A 427 -26.32 -27.99 49.16
CA ILE A 427 -25.59 -27.02 48.33
C ILE A 427 -24.70 -26.14 49.21
N ILE A 428 -23.38 -26.15 48.98
CA ILE A 428 -22.39 -25.36 49.71
C ILE A 428 -21.77 -24.24 48.89
N GLY A 429 -21.92 -24.29 47.58
CA GLY A 429 -21.39 -23.24 46.70
C GLY A 429 -22.02 -23.23 45.32
N VAL A 430 -21.81 -22.12 44.63
CA VAL A 430 -22.26 -21.87 43.25
C VAL A 430 -21.06 -21.43 42.41
N LEU A 431 -20.86 -22.07 41.29
CA LEU A 431 -19.80 -21.70 40.32
C LEU A 431 -20.21 -20.48 39.52
N LYS A 432 -19.21 -19.65 39.17
CA LYS A 432 -19.38 -18.56 38.21
C LYS A 432 -19.73 -19.14 36.84
N LYS A 433 -20.59 -18.43 36.10
CA LYS A 433 -20.93 -18.79 34.72
C LYS A 433 -19.66 -18.95 33.88
N ASP A 434 -19.50 -20.10 33.27
CA ASP A 434 -18.43 -20.36 32.33
C ASP A 434 -18.95 -20.09 30.90
N ASP A 435 -18.43 -19.05 30.26
CA ASP A 435 -18.88 -18.64 28.92
C ASP A 435 -18.41 -19.59 27.82
N PHE A 436 -17.56 -20.58 28.15
CA PHE A 436 -16.99 -21.53 27.21
C PHE A 436 -17.00 -22.97 27.74
N THR A 437 -18.13 -23.62 27.61
CA THR A 437 -18.20 -25.04 27.87
C THR A 437 -18.17 -25.83 26.57
N PHE A 438 -17.21 -26.74 26.39
CA PHE A 438 -17.27 -27.72 25.30
C PHE A 438 -18.46 -28.68 25.59
N GLY A 439 -19.43 -28.70 24.67
CA GLY A 439 -20.63 -29.50 24.82
C GLY A 439 -21.90 -28.65 24.97
N ASP A 440 -22.99 -29.26 25.42
CA ASP A 440 -24.26 -28.56 25.61
C ASP A 440 -24.14 -27.47 26.67
N ALA A 441 -24.23 -26.21 26.24
CA ALA A 441 -24.13 -25.02 27.10
C ALA A 441 -25.29 -24.92 28.08
N SER A 442 -26.39 -25.63 27.85
CA SER A 442 -27.58 -25.66 28.71
C SER A 442 -27.56 -26.80 29.75
N ALA A 443 -26.59 -27.71 29.69
CA ALA A 443 -26.53 -28.85 30.58
C ALA A 443 -26.37 -28.41 32.04
N LEU A 444 -27.17 -29.06 32.93
CA LEU A 444 -27.11 -28.85 34.37
C LEU A 444 -25.99 -29.70 34.95
N ARG A 445 -25.06 -29.10 35.70
CA ARG A 445 -23.90 -29.78 36.29
C ARG A 445 -23.81 -29.52 37.77
N ILE A 446 -23.62 -30.58 38.51
CA ILE A 446 -23.38 -30.55 39.97
C ILE A 446 -22.10 -31.26 40.29
N TYR A 447 -21.34 -30.76 41.25
CA TYR A 447 -20.05 -31.26 41.65
C TYR A 447 -20.10 -31.74 43.11
N ALA A 448 -19.68 -32.97 43.39
CA ALA A 448 -19.66 -33.57 44.71
C ALA A 448 -18.30 -34.22 44.99
N PRO A 449 -17.97 -34.54 46.24
CA PRO A 449 -16.85 -35.43 46.55
C PRO A 449 -16.98 -36.76 45.79
N TYR A 450 -15.89 -37.24 45.14
CA TYR A 450 -15.93 -38.50 44.38
C TYR A 450 -16.35 -39.69 45.29
N THR A 451 -15.93 -39.68 46.56
CA THR A 451 -16.32 -40.66 47.56
C THR A 451 -17.82 -40.70 47.82
N THR A 452 -18.46 -39.54 47.86
CA THR A 452 -19.93 -39.42 47.98
C THR A 452 -20.63 -40.04 46.78
N VAL A 453 -20.12 -39.74 45.55
CA VAL A 453 -20.71 -40.30 44.33
C VAL A 453 -20.55 -41.83 44.31
N ILE A 454 -19.36 -42.34 44.63
CA ILE A 454 -19.08 -43.78 44.63
C ILE A 454 -19.86 -44.50 45.74
N ASN A 455 -19.78 -44.03 46.99
CA ASN A 455 -20.32 -44.76 48.15
C ASN A 455 -21.84 -44.58 48.30
N LYS A 456 -22.39 -43.40 48.00
CA LYS A 456 -23.79 -43.10 48.28
C LYS A 456 -24.69 -43.09 47.05
N ILE A 457 -24.13 -42.82 45.84
CA ILE A 457 -24.94 -42.63 44.63
C ILE A 457 -24.86 -43.85 43.70
N THR A 458 -23.67 -44.19 43.21
CA THR A 458 -23.47 -45.22 42.17
C THR A 458 -23.21 -46.60 42.73
N GLY A 459 -22.53 -46.75 43.85
CA GLY A 459 -22.06 -48.01 44.38
C GLY A 459 -20.91 -48.67 43.61
N ASP A 460 -20.40 -47.98 42.57
CA ASP A 460 -19.35 -48.47 41.67
C ASP A 460 -17.98 -47.96 42.13
N ARG A 461 -17.03 -48.84 42.42
CA ARG A 461 -15.68 -48.49 42.90
C ARG A 461 -14.73 -48.04 41.76
N HIS A 462 -15.15 -48.13 40.52
CA HIS A 462 -14.35 -47.68 39.39
C HIS A 462 -14.53 -46.18 39.16
N ILE A 463 -13.48 -45.55 38.68
CA ILE A 463 -13.47 -44.14 38.32
C ILE A 463 -13.46 -43.94 36.80
N ASN A 464 -14.07 -42.86 36.34
CA ASN A 464 -14.21 -42.59 34.91
C ASN A 464 -12.90 -42.06 34.31
N SER A 465 -12.12 -41.30 35.07
CA SER A 465 -10.81 -40.79 34.65
C SER A 465 -10.00 -40.32 35.85
N ILE A 466 -8.71 -40.14 35.65
CA ILE A 466 -7.82 -39.45 36.58
C ILE A 466 -7.26 -38.24 35.88
N THR A 467 -7.39 -37.05 36.47
CA THR A 467 -6.72 -35.82 35.97
C THR A 467 -5.52 -35.53 36.85
N ALA A 468 -4.34 -35.53 36.27
CA ALA A 468 -3.08 -35.22 36.93
C ALA A 468 -2.55 -33.86 36.43
N ARG A 469 -2.25 -32.94 37.33
CA ARG A 469 -1.59 -31.68 37.02
C ARG A 469 -0.09 -31.84 37.21
N VAL A 470 0.68 -31.55 36.17
CA VAL A 470 2.13 -31.62 36.15
C VAL A 470 2.70 -30.30 36.68
N LYS A 471 3.77 -30.33 37.48
CA LYS A 471 4.48 -29.13 37.92
C LYS A 471 5.02 -28.35 36.74
N GLU A 472 4.98 -27.02 36.81
CA GLU A 472 5.45 -26.16 35.72
C GLU A 472 6.92 -26.38 35.33
N SER A 473 7.74 -26.86 36.26
CA SER A 473 9.16 -27.17 36.02
C SER A 473 9.41 -28.46 35.25
N VAL A 474 8.37 -29.26 34.96
CA VAL A 474 8.48 -30.58 34.34
C VAL A 474 7.83 -30.58 32.97
N ASN A 475 8.49 -31.18 31.99
CA ASN A 475 7.91 -31.33 30.66
C ASN A 475 6.71 -32.30 30.68
N ALA A 476 5.54 -31.83 30.23
CA ALA A 476 4.31 -32.62 30.27
C ALA A 476 4.39 -33.91 29.44
N GLN A 477 5.16 -33.97 28.36
CA GLN A 477 5.34 -35.17 27.54
C GLN A 477 6.16 -36.24 28.30
N ILE A 478 7.18 -35.82 29.05
CA ILE A 478 7.98 -36.72 29.89
C ILE A 478 7.12 -37.25 31.04
N ALA A 479 6.35 -36.38 31.68
CA ALA A 479 5.41 -36.79 32.74
C ALA A 479 4.35 -37.76 32.21
N GLU A 480 3.80 -37.54 31.03
CA GLU A 480 2.84 -38.43 30.37
C GLU A 480 3.43 -39.84 30.14
N LYS A 481 4.67 -39.90 29.66
CA LYS A 481 5.37 -41.17 29.45
C LYS A 481 5.58 -41.91 30.77
N SER A 482 6.02 -41.21 31.82
CA SER A 482 6.22 -41.77 33.16
C SER A 482 4.91 -42.26 33.76
N ILE A 483 3.81 -41.52 33.66
CA ILE A 483 2.48 -41.96 34.09
C ILE A 483 2.07 -43.23 33.35
N THR A 484 2.27 -43.26 32.04
CA THR A 484 1.91 -44.40 31.19
C THR A 484 2.69 -45.66 31.63
N GLU A 485 3.99 -45.53 31.85
CA GLU A 485 4.85 -46.65 32.32
C GLU A 485 4.41 -47.16 33.69
N LEU A 486 4.21 -46.25 34.67
CA LEU A 486 3.81 -46.62 36.04
C LEU A 486 2.47 -47.37 36.07
N LEU A 487 1.47 -46.85 35.34
CA LEU A 487 0.15 -47.50 35.30
C LEU A 487 0.18 -48.81 34.49
N THR A 488 0.97 -48.90 33.42
CA THR A 488 1.13 -50.15 32.66
C THR A 488 1.78 -51.23 33.48
N ILE A 489 2.78 -50.91 34.32
CA ILE A 489 3.40 -51.86 35.26
C ILE A 489 2.37 -52.34 36.29
N LYS A 490 1.56 -51.44 36.84
CA LYS A 490 0.55 -51.76 37.84
C LYS A 490 -0.58 -52.63 37.29
N HIS A 491 -1.07 -52.33 36.08
CA HIS A 491 -2.18 -53.04 35.42
C HIS A 491 -1.72 -54.30 34.67
N GLY A 492 -0.40 -54.46 34.43
CA GLY A 492 0.18 -55.55 33.61
C GLY A 492 -0.10 -55.42 32.13
N LYS A 493 -0.89 -54.44 31.71
CA LYS A 493 -1.22 -54.11 30.31
C LYS A 493 -1.61 -52.66 30.22
N LYS A 494 -1.52 -52.08 28.99
CA LYS A 494 -2.01 -50.73 28.69
C LYS A 494 -3.48 -50.80 28.32
N ASP A 495 -4.38 -50.57 29.26
CA ASP A 495 -5.85 -50.60 29.13
C ASP A 495 -6.48 -49.20 29.36
N PHE A 496 -5.67 -48.19 29.24
CA PHE A 496 -6.02 -46.79 29.37
C PHE A 496 -5.30 -45.99 28.29
N PHE A 497 -5.80 -44.78 28.00
CA PHE A 497 -5.10 -43.80 27.18
C PHE A 497 -4.94 -42.46 27.92
N THR A 498 -3.94 -41.71 27.54
CA THR A 498 -3.63 -40.40 28.09
C THR A 498 -3.99 -39.30 27.11
N ARG A 499 -4.51 -38.19 27.61
CA ARG A 499 -4.75 -36.97 26.84
C ARG A 499 -4.04 -35.82 27.51
N ASN A 500 -3.01 -35.32 26.89
CA ASN A 500 -2.22 -34.21 27.37
C ASN A 500 -2.79 -32.89 26.85
N SER A 501 -3.10 -31.94 27.75
CA SER A 501 -3.62 -30.61 27.35
C SER A 501 -2.60 -29.80 26.54
N ASP A 502 -1.28 -30.04 26.76
CA ASP A 502 -0.23 -29.39 25.98
C ASP A 502 -0.19 -29.87 24.52
N SER A 503 -0.48 -31.14 24.25
CA SER A 503 -0.55 -31.63 22.86
C SER A 503 -1.74 -31.04 22.12
N VAL A 504 -2.86 -30.79 22.81
CA VAL A 504 -4.00 -30.04 22.23
C VAL A 504 -3.60 -28.62 21.91
N LYS A 505 -2.89 -27.96 22.83
CA LYS A 505 -2.37 -26.62 22.62
C LYS A 505 -1.43 -26.54 21.39
N GLN A 506 -0.47 -27.47 21.29
CA GLN A 506 0.46 -27.56 20.17
C GLN A 506 -0.27 -27.79 18.83
N THR A 507 -1.27 -28.66 18.79
CA THR A 507 -2.09 -28.91 17.59
C THR A 507 -2.84 -27.64 17.17
N VAL A 508 -3.41 -26.92 18.13
CA VAL A 508 -4.10 -25.65 17.87
C VAL A 508 -3.12 -24.57 17.39
N GLU A 509 -1.96 -24.44 18.03
CA GLU A 509 -0.92 -23.48 17.59
C GLU A 509 -0.42 -23.80 16.18
N SER A 510 -0.23 -25.07 15.84
CA SER A 510 0.11 -25.49 14.47
C SER A 510 -1.00 -25.17 13.47
N THR A 511 -2.26 -25.40 13.84
CA THR A 511 -3.42 -25.05 13.00
C THR A 511 -3.51 -23.53 12.78
N ILE A 512 -3.32 -22.74 13.84
CA ILE A 512 -3.28 -21.27 13.74
C ILE A 512 -2.14 -20.82 12.84
N SER A 513 -0.95 -21.44 12.94
CA SER A 513 0.20 -21.14 12.08
C SER A 513 -0.11 -21.41 10.61
N THR A 514 -0.73 -22.55 10.31
CA THR A 514 -1.16 -22.91 8.94
C THR A 514 -2.19 -21.92 8.41
N MET A 515 -3.20 -21.56 9.21
CA MET A 515 -4.18 -20.53 8.83
C MET A 515 -3.52 -19.16 8.58
N ARG A 516 -2.52 -18.79 9.38
CA ARG A 516 -1.77 -17.54 9.17
C ARG A 516 -1.06 -17.52 7.81
N ILE A 517 -0.44 -18.64 7.40
CA ILE A 517 0.21 -18.78 6.10
C ILE A 517 -0.80 -18.65 4.97
N LEU A 518 -1.96 -19.31 5.08
CA LEU A 518 -3.03 -19.21 4.08
C LEU A 518 -3.55 -17.76 3.92
N ILE A 519 -3.83 -17.12 5.05
CA ILE A 519 -4.28 -15.71 5.08
C ILE A 519 -3.24 -14.79 4.44
N SER A 520 -1.95 -14.98 4.78
CA SER A 520 -0.86 -14.19 4.21
C SER A 520 -0.71 -14.41 2.72
N SER A 521 -0.91 -15.64 2.23
CA SER A 521 -0.86 -15.95 0.79
C SER A 521 -1.97 -15.26 0.01
N ILE A 522 -3.20 -15.27 0.53
CA ILE A 522 -4.35 -14.56 -0.07
C ILE A 522 -4.10 -13.04 -0.07
N ALA A 523 -3.54 -12.52 1.02
CA ALA A 523 -3.17 -11.11 1.15
C ALA A 523 -2.17 -10.69 0.06
N VAL A 524 -1.10 -11.48 -0.15
CA VAL A 524 -0.10 -11.22 -1.20
C VAL A 524 -0.74 -11.22 -2.59
N ILE A 525 -1.60 -12.20 -2.90
CA ILE A 525 -2.30 -12.27 -4.19
C ILE A 525 -3.17 -11.01 -4.40
N SER A 526 -3.95 -10.63 -3.39
CA SER A 526 -4.81 -9.43 -3.45
C SER A 526 -4.00 -8.15 -3.69
N LEU A 527 -2.84 -8.03 -3.04
CA LEU A 527 -1.94 -6.89 -3.21
C LEU A 527 -1.30 -6.85 -4.61
N ILE A 528 -0.93 -8.01 -5.18
CA ILE A 528 -0.42 -8.10 -6.56
C ILE A 528 -1.49 -7.65 -7.55
N VAL A 529 -2.74 -8.13 -7.40
CA VAL A 529 -3.86 -7.74 -8.27
C VAL A 529 -4.11 -6.22 -8.17
N GLY A 530 -4.12 -5.66 -6.94
CA GLY A 530 -4.22 -4.21 -6.74
C GLY A 530 -3.07 -3.45 -7.39
N GLY A 531 -1.84 -3.95 -7.29
CA GLY A 531 -0.65 -3.37 -7.91
C GLY A 531 -0.70 -3.38 -9.44
N ILE A 532 -1.16 -4.48 -10.06
CA ILE A 532 -1.38 -4.57 -11.51
C ILE A 532 -2.42 -3.52 -11.95
N GLY A 533 -3.48 -3.32 -11.15
CA GLY A 533 -4.46 -2.26 -11.38
C GLY A 533 -3.82 -0.87 -11.43
N VAL A 534 -2.93 -0.56 -10.47
CA VAL A 534 -2.15 0.69 -10.47
C VAL A 534 -1.30 0.82 -11.72
N MET A 535 -0.55 -0.22 -12.08
CA MET A 535 0.30 -0.24 -13.27
C MET A 535 -0.49 0.06 -14.54
N ASN A 536 -1.62 -0.62 -14.73
CA ASN A 536 -2.46 -0.45 -15.93
C ASN A 536 -2.99 0.98 -16.05
N ILE A 537 -3.51 1.55 -14.94
CA ILE A 537 -4.04 2.91 -14.96
C ILE A 537 -2.93 3.94 -15.12
N MET A 538 -1.74 3.71 -14.53
CA MET A 538 -0.57 4.57 -14.75
C MET A 538 -0.10 4.54 -16.21
N LEU A 539 -0.14 3.38 -16.89
CA LEU A 539 0.16 3.28 -18.33
C LEU A 539 -0.82 4.12 -19.15
N VAL A 540 -2.13 4.03 -18.85
CA VAL A 540 -3.15 4.88 -19.50
C VAL A 540 -2.89 6.36 -19.20
N SER A 541 -2.55 6.72 -17.97
CA SER A 541 -2.22 8.11 -17.59
C SER A 541 -1.02 8.65 -18.37
N VAL A 542 0.02 7.85 -18.60
CA VAL A 542 1.18 8.21 -19.40
C VAL A 542 0.78 8.46 -20.85
N THR A 543 -0.03 7.57 -21.45
CA THR A 543 -0.46 7.72 -22.87
C THR A 543 -1.31 8.96 -23.09
N GLU A 544 -2.24 9.28 -22.19
CA GLU A 544 -3.07 10.48 -22.28
C GLU A 544 -2.28 11.78 -22.06
N ARG A 545 -1.22 11.73 -21.26
CA ARG A 545 -0.37 12.89 -20.93
C ARG A 545 0.91 12.95 -21.76
N THR A 546 0.99 12.18 -22.86
CA THR A 546 2.18 12.11 -23.72
C THR A 546 2.62 13.50 -24.20
N LYS A 547 1.68 14.34 -24.64
CA LYS A 547 1.95 15.73 -25.08
C LYS A 547 2.49 16.61 -23.95
N GLU A 548 1.94 16.49 -22.74
CA GLU A 548 2.44 17.20 -21.54
C GLU A 548 3.89 16.81 -21.23
N ILE A 549 4.21 15.51 -21.31
CA ILE A 549 5.55 14.98 -21.12
C ILE A 549 6.49 15.55 -22.18
N GLY A 550 6.06 15.54 -23.47
CA GLY A 550 6.81 16.09 -24.58
C GLY A 550 7.17 17.57 -24.37
N ILE A 551 6.20 18.39 -23.94
CA ILE A 551 6.43 19.80 -23.63
C ILE A 551 7.47 19.96 -22.52
N LYS A 552 7.36 19.20 -21.42
CA LYS A 552 8.32 19.26 -20.32
C LYS A 552 9.74 18.89 -20.77
N MET A 553 9.87 17.84 -21.58
CA MET A 553 11.16 17.42 -22.12
C MET A 553 11.74 18.47 -23.10
N ALA A 554 10.90 19.07 -23.94
CA ALA A 554 11.31 20.12 -24.87
C ALA A 554 11.88 21.36 -24.17
N ILE A 555 11.32 21.76 -23.04
CA ILE A 555 11.81 22.89 -22.24
C ILE A 555 12.96 22.49 -21.29
N GLY A 556 13.50 21.27 -21.39
CA GLY A 556 14.71 20.84 -20.73
C GLY A 556 14.55 20.01 -19.46
N ALA A 557 13.41 19.34 -19.27
CA ALA A 557 13.28 18.30 -18.23
C ALA A 557 14.16 17.09 -18.58
N ARG A 558 14.92 16.59 -17.60
CA ARG A 558 15.70 15.35 -17.73
C ARG A 558 14.78 14.14 -17.60
N GLN A 559 15.23 12.98 -18.11
CA GLN A 559 14.50 11.72 -17.96
C GLN A 559 14.21 11.40 -16.48
N GLY A 560 15.17 11.67 -15.58
CA GLY A 560 15.01 11.50 -14.14
C GLY A 560 13.90 12.37 -13.53
N ASN A 561 13.67 13.59 -14.04
CA ASN A 561 12.60 14.48 -13.56
C ASN A 561 11.22 13.89 -13.85
N ILE A 562 11.03 13.35 -15.05
CA ILE A 562 9.78 12.71 -15.46
C ILE A 562 9.55 11.43 -14.68
N LEU A 563 10.58 10.57 -14.57
CA LEU A 563 10.53 9.35 -13.77
C LEU A 563 10.11 9.64 -12.32
N GLN A 564 10.77 10.60 -11.69
CA GLN A 564 10.49 11.02 -10.31
C GLN A 564 9.07 11.52 -10.13
N GLN A 565 8.56 12.34 -11.04
CA GLN A 565 7.20 12.88 -10.98
C GLN A 565 6.15 11.76 -11.00
N PHE A 566 6.22 10.83 -11.97
CA PHE A 566 5.25 9.74 -12.08
C PHE A 566 5.39 8.72 -10.95
N LEU A 567 6.62 8.49 -10.44
CA LEU A 567 6.83 7.60 -9.29
C LEU A 567 6.22 8.18 -8.01
N ILE A 568 6.39 9.48 -7.75
CA ILE A 568 5.75 10.17 -6.62
C ILE A 568 4.23 10.11 -6.75
N GLU A 569 3.68 10.29 -7.96
CA GLU A 569 2.24 10.19 -8.21
C GLU A 569 1.71 8.79 -7.85
N ALA A 570 2.39 7.72 -8.28
CA ALA A 570 2.04 6.35 -7.94
C ALA A 570 2.12 6.07 -6.43
N ILE A 571 3.19 6.52 -5.76
CA ILE A 571 3.36 6.37 -4.30
C ILE A 571 2.23 7.11 -3.55
N LEU A 572 1.91 8.33 -3.94
CA LEU A 572 0.84 9.13 -3.31
C LEU A 572 -0.51 8.45 -3.45
N LEU A 573 -0.85 7.95 -4.65
CA LEU A 573 -2.09 7.18 -4.88
C LEU A 573 -2.17 5.96 -3.97
N CYS A 574 -1.05 5.22 -3.84
CA CYS A 574 -0.99 4.03 -3.00
C CYS A 574 -1.08 4.37 -1.51
N VAL A 575 -0.39 5.40 -1.03
CA VAL A 575 -0.41 5.81 0.39
C VAL A 575 -1.79 6.33 0.78
N ILE A 576 -2.41 7.18 -0.04
CA ILE A 576 -3.76 7.70 0.23
C ILE A 576 -4.79 6.55 0.17
N GLY A 577 -4.73 5.72 -0.88
CA GLY A 577 -5.58 4.54 -1.00
C GLY A 577 -5.40 3.57 0.16
N GLY A 578 -4.15 3.37 0.61
CA GLY A 578 -3.81 2.56 1.77
C GLY A 578 -4.39 3.11 3.08
N ALA A 579 -4.27 4.42 3.31
CA ALA A 579 -4.85 5.06 4.49
C ALA A 579 -6.39 4.95 4.52
N ILE A 580 -7.05 5.17 3.38
CA ILE A 580 -8.50 4.99 3.25
C ILE A 580 -8.87 3.50 3.43
N GLY A 581 -8.09 2.57 2.87
CA GLY A 581 -8.29 1.13 3.04
C GLY A 581 -8.21 0.68 4.50
N VAL A 582 -7.23 1.19 5.26
CA VAL A 582 -7.13 0.96 6.71
C VAL A 582 -8.35 1.54 7.42
N ALA A 583 -8.75 2.79 7.12
CA ALA A 583 -9.94 3.40 7.72
C ALA A 583 -11.22 2.59 7.43
N THR A 584 -11.36 2.06 6.22
CA THR A 584 -12.47 1.18 5.81
C THR A 584 -12.45 -0.14 6.60
N ALA A 585 -11.27 -0.76 6.80
CA ALA A 585 -11.13 -1.96 7.61
C ALA A 585 -11.57 -1.73 9.08
N TYR A 586 -11.21 -0.58 9.66
CA TYR A 586 -11.68 -0.19 11.00
C TYR A 586 -13.19 0.00 11.05
N GLY A 587 -13.78 0.62 10.02
CA GLY A 587 -15.24 0.75 9.90
C GLY A 587 -15.95 -0.61 9.86
N ILE A 588 -15.43 -1.55 9.05
CA ILE A 588 -15.92 -2.94 8.99
C ILE A 588 -15.78 -3.61 10.35
N GLY A 589 -14.62 -3.49 11.00
CA GLY A 589 -14.37 -4.07 12.31
C GLY A 589 -15.30 -3.54 13.40
N TYR A 590 -15.58 -2.23 13.38
CA TYR A 590 -16.56 -1.62 14.31
C TYR A 590 -17.96 -2.22 14.11
N ILE A 591 -18.39 -2.38 12.87
CA ILE A 591 -19.69 -2.97 12.52
C ILE A 591 -19.71 -4.45 12.97
N CYS A 592 -18.69 -5.23 12.65
CA CYS A 592 -18.61 -6.65 13.03
C CYS A 592 -18.61 -6.84 14.54
N ASN A 593 -17.85 -6.04 15.29
CA ASN A 593 -17.75 -6.17 16.74
C ASN A 593 -19.04 -5.81 17.48
N ASN A 594 -19.89 -4.93 16.89
CA ASN A 594 -21.11 -4.46 17.53
C ASN A 594 -22.37 -5.24 17.08
N ILE A 595 -22.39 -5.75 15.84
CA ILE A 595 -23.58 -6.40 15.26
C ILE A 595 -23.48 -7.93 15.30
N LEU A 596 -22.28 -8.49 15.11
CA LEU A 596 -22.06 -9.95 15.07
C LEU A 596 -21.54 -10.42 16.42
N SER A 597 -22.45 -10.88 17.30
CA SER A 597 -22.07 -11.54 18.54
C SER A 597 -21.32 -12.86 18.23
N GLY A 598 -20.02 -12.89 18.45
CA GLY A 598 -19.20 -14.10 18.30
C GLY A 598 -17.87 -13.93 17.58
N PHE A 599 -17.68 -12.84 16.83
CA PHE A 599 -16.41 -12.55 16.14
C PHE A 599 -15.82 -11.24 16.66
N LYS A 600 -14.63 -11.31 17.28
CA LYS A 600 -13.87 -10.10 17.67
C LYS A 600 -12.75 -9.87 16.66
N MET A 601 -12.77 -8.72 16.00
CA MET A 601 -11.66 -8.23 15.19
C MET A 601 -10.71 -7.40 16.05
N ILE A 602 -9.45 -7.81 16.11
CA ILE A 602 -8.42 -7.15 16.93
C ILE A 602 -7.39 -6.52 16.00
N PHE A 603 -7.40 -5.19 15.95
CA PHE A 603 -6.45 -4.41 15.16
C PHE A 603 -5.18 -4.17 15.98
N SER A 604 -4.02 -4.32 15.35
CA SER A 604 -2.73 -3.99 15.97
C SER A 604 -2.05 -2.85 15.23
N ASN A 605 -1.34 -2.01 15.96
CA ASN A 605 -0.56 -0.91 15.37
C ASN A 605 0.49 -1.43 14.36
N GLU A 606 1.07 -2.60 14.62
CA GLU A 606 1.99 -3.27 13.70
C GLU A 606 1.34 -3.56 12.34
N SER A 607 0.09 -4.06 12.33
CA SER A 607 -0.64 -4.36 11.08
C SER A 607 -0.88 -3.10 10.24
N ILE A 608 -1.12 -1.94 10.88
CA ILE A 608 -1.31 -0.66 10.20
C ILE A 608 -0.02 -0.20 9.55
N ILE A 609 1.08 -0.24 10.30
CA ILE A 609 2.41 0.17 9.78
C ILE A 609 2.81 -0.72 8.60
N VAL A 610 2.62 -2.03 8.74
CA VAL A 610 2.90 -2.99 7.66
C VAL A 610 2.02 -2.72 6.45
N ALA A 611 0.72 -2.45 6.63
CA ALA A 611 -0.19 -2.16 5.53
C ALA A 611 0.21 -0.89 4.75
N ILE A 612 0.54 0.20 5.44
CA ILE A 612 0.96 1.47 4.81
C ILE A 612 2.33 1.29 4.12
N THR A 613 3.28 0.60 4.76
CA THR A 613 4.60 0.34 4.17
C THR A 613 4.48 -0.52 2.93
N THR A 614 3.68 -1.57 2.98
CA THR A 614 3.43 -2.46 1.83
C THR A 614 2.75 -1.71 0.69
N SER A 615 1.79 -0.83 0.99
CA SER A 615 1.14 0.07 0.03
C SER A 615 2.16 0.97 -0.68
N MET A 616 3.11 1.56 0.05
CA MET A 616 4.19 2.35 -0.52
C MET A 616 5.09 1.52 -1.44
N VAL A 617 5.47 0.32 -1.02
CA VAL A 617 6.30 -0.62 -1.82
C VAL A 617 5.58 -0.98 -3.12
N ILE A 618 4.27 -1.25 -3.08
CA ILE A 618 3.44 -1.52 -4.25
C ILE A 618 3.47 -0.33 -5.21
N GLY A 619 3.29 0.89 -4.69
CA GLY A 619 3.39 2.13 -5.48
C GLY A 619 4.72 2.26 -6.20
N VAL A 620 5.84 1.92 -5.53
CA VAL A 620 7.18 1.95 -6.15
C VAL A 620 7.32 0.84 -7.20
N VAL A 621 6.99 -0.40 -6.87
CA VAL A 621 7.23 -1.57 -7.74
C VAL A 621 6.39 -1.47 -9.02
N PHE A 622 5.08 -1.26 -8.88
CA PHE A 622 4.16 -1.23 -10.02
C PHE A 622 4.11 0.14 -10.72
N GLY A 623 4.48 1.23 -10.05
CA GLY A 623 4.61 2.56 -10.63
C GLY A 623 5.91 2.77 -11.41
N TYR A 624 6.97 2.00 -11.12
CA TYR A 624 8.28 2.19 -11.74
C TYR A 624 8.27 1.95 -13.25
N MET A 625 7.64 0.89 -13.73
CA MET A 625 7.65 0.54 -15.16
C MET A 625 6.92 1.58 -16.03
N PRO A 626 5.68 2.03 -15.70
CA PRO A 626 5.03 3.14 -16.39
C PRO A 626 5.84 4.44 -16.34
N ALA A 627 6.39 4.79 -15.18
CA ALA A 627 7.21 5.99 -15.01
C ALA A 627 8.49 5.96 -15.86
N LYS A 628 9.15 4.80 -15.96
CA LYS A 628 10.32 4.59 -16.82
C LYS A 628 9.96 4.71 -18.30
N ASN A 629 8.81 4.16 -18.72
CA ASN A 629 8.33 4.29 -20.08
C ASN A 629 8.06 5.77 -20.43
N ALA A 630 7.39 6.49 -19.52
CA ALA A 630 7.16 7.93 -19.66
C ALA A 630 8.48 8.73 -19.82
N SER A 631 9.50 8.39 -19.02
CA SER A 631 10.79 9.09 -19.03
C SER A 631 11.61 8.87 -20.30
N LYS A 632 11.34 7.78 -21.03
CA LYS A 632 12.08 7.42 -22.26
C LYS A 632 11.38 7.88 -23.56
N LEU A 633 10.25 8.58 -23.45
CA LEU A 633 9.57 9.12 -24.62
C LEU A 633 10.48 10.08 -25.39
N ASN A 634 10.43 10.01 -26.73
CA ASN A 634 11.09 11.00 -27.57
C ASN A 634 10.26 12.30 -27.52
N PRO A 635 10.86 13.46 -27.24
CA PRO A 635 10.13 14.74 -27.18
C PRO A 635 9.31 15.04 -28.43
N ILE A 636 9.84 14.72 -29.63
CA ILE A 636 9.16 15.00 -30.92
C ILE A 636 7.93 14.11 -31.07
N ASP A 637 8.09 12.80 -30.87
CA ASP A 637 6.98 11.85 -30.98
C ASP A 637 5.88 12.17 -29.97
N ALA A 638 6.27 12.68 -28.81
CA ALA A 638 5.36 13.09 -27.76
C ALA A 638 4.61 14.40 -28.09
N LEU A 639 5.26 15.35 -28.76
CA LEU A 639 4.66 16.63 -29.17
C LEU A 639 3.75 16.48 -30.41
N SER A 640 4.03 15.52 -31.30
CA SER A 640 3.27 15.30 -32.55
C SER A 640 1.97 14.50 -32.35
N ARG A 641 1.80 13.84 -31.23
CA ARG A 641 0.52 13.15 -30.91
C ARG A 641 -0.57 14.16 -30.60
N GLU A 642 -1.68 14.04 -31.31
CA GLU A 642 -2.90 14.88 -31.11
C GLU A 642 -3.66 14.46 -29.84
#